data_114590fb8213126a925ac979e41fc812
#
_entry.id   114590fb8213126a925ac979e41fc812
#
_cell.length_a   1.000
_cell.length_b   1.000
_cell.length_c   1.000
_cell.angle_alpha   90.00
_cell.angle_beta   90.00
_cell.angle_gamma   90.00
#
_symmetry.space_group_name_H-M   'P 1'
#
loop_
_entity.id
_entity.type
_entity.pdbx_description
1 polymer ?
#
loop_
_entity_poly.entity_id
_entity_poly.type
_entity_poly.pdbx_seq_one_letter_code
_entity_poly.pdbx_strand_id
1 'polypeptide(L)'
;MNNHNHNHSKNSFDDFDALRLTLASSDQILDWSYGEVTKAETINYRTFRAEPDGLFCEKIFGPSKNYECYCGKYKKIRYKGIVCDKCGVEVTTKDVRRERMGHIKLAVPVAHVWFAYGIPNKMSIVLDMSHKKLLSVIYYTRYMVVEIEDEKRKDMLEKLEGLKKEDLNNLKTELEEELKVTEAMYDADIKGAKKEKEGSDFKVSQLEHKKKQGIAKVRKDYAEREEEIDNFYSKLQQLIEKVGIGSVLTEDEYIDLEDRGLLFFNALMGAEAIKKLLKDLNIEDELSKLRRAVKKEKGDKKLASIRRIQYLEGFKQNGIDPSWMVVEILPVLPPELRPIIPLSGGKFATSDLNDLYRRIINRNNRLARLIEIGAPDVILRNEKRMLQESVDAVIDNSHRPSKPMMNSKRLPYQSLTDDLRGKKGIFRKNLLGKRVDYSGRAVIVGDPSLRLDQCGVPKSVALEMFKPFVIHELLDKEFAPNVRVAKDMIEEEEDIIWDILEKVIDGKPVLLNRAPTLHKYSIQAFYPKLVEGEAIRLHPLVCKAFNADFDGDQMSVHVLLTQEALEEAKRDIMASRNIVNISNGEVLANPAKDMLIGFYLMTDMNKMEKPRMFASSDLAIKAYERDVINISEEILVKIDNQVISTSVGRCIFNRILPSDYPFVNERVSGGTVSNIVEDIKDKYSLDVVVELLDNLKDLGFNYATDLGFSFGTEDCKLDFDVKSRIKEMEEKDIQLQENYLQGLITEKEKVNISTEMWNDFSSDLADEAWEKLDKNNPVYEMVESKANGGKIQARQVLTIKGVVRDSRGNWVPLPIKGNYRDGLNAFEYFVAANGGRKGIADRSLRTSSSGYLTRKLVDVAHDVIVRVDDCGYEGEGLSMKKSDD
;
A
#
# COMPACT_ATOMS: atom_id res chain seq x y z
N MET A 1 24.34 38.16 -23.72
CA MET A 1 25.46 37.20 -23.59
C MET A 1 25.70 36.98 -22.10
N ASN A 2 24.94 36.13 -21.50
CA ASN A 2 25.17 35.71 -20.10
C ASN A 2 25.68 34.27 -20.12
N ASN A 3 26.98 34.13 -19.84
CA ASN A 3 27.61 32.84 -19.60
C ASN A 3 27.10 32.28 -18.26
N HIS A 4 26.12 31.42 -18.29
CA HIS A 4 25.84 30.54 -17.16
C HIS A 4 26.77 29.32 -17.25
N ASN A 5 27.91 29.41 -16.61
CA ASN A 5 28.71 28.25 -16.25
C ASN A 5 27.95 27.42 -15.22
N HIS A 6 27.14 26.47 -15.66
CA HIS A 6 26.71 25.41 -14.82
C HIS A 6 27.80 24.37 -14.62
N ASN A 7 28.66 24.60 -13.63
CA ASN A 7 29.46 23.54 -13.04
C ASN A 7 28.49 22.58 -12.32
N HIS A 8 27.92 21.63 -13.05
CA HIS A 8 27.35 20.45 -12.43
C HIS A 8 28.50 19.60 -11.86
N SER A 9 28.84 19.82 -10.59
CA SER A 9 29.48 18.79 -9.78
C SER A 9 28.61 17.54 -9.90
N LYS A 10 29.24 16.41 -10.18
CA LYS A 10 28.59 15.08 -10.09
C LYS A 10 28.25 14.81 -8.63
N ASN A 11 27.19 15.43 -8.13
CA ASN A 11 26.56 14.97 -6.92
C ASN A 11 25.79 13.69 -7.33
N SER A 12 26.24 12.57 -6.84
CA SER A 12 25.51 11.34 -6.96
C SER A 12 24.11 11.57 -6.35
N PHE A 13 23.07 11.21 -7.06
CA PHE A 13 21.68 11.34 -6.60
C PHE A 13 21.36 10.50 -5.34
N ASP A 14 22.36 9.88 -4.76
CA ASP A 14 22.25 9.01 -3.59
C ASP A 14 22.61 9.72 -2.27
N ASP A 15 23.09 10.96 -2.31
CA ASP A 15 23.56 11.75 -1.14
C ASP A 15 22.52 12.79 -0.69
N PHE A 16 21.26 12.40 -0.48
CA PHE A 16 20.27 13.30 0.10
C PHE A 16 19.62 12.69 1.35
N ASP A 17 19.46 13.50 2.39
CA ASP A 17 18.83 13.08 3.65
C ASP A 17 17.30 13.17 3.61
N ALA A 18 16.76 14.06 2.79
CA ALA A 18 15.31 14.28 2.71
C ALA A 18 14.86 14.80 1.35
N LEU A 19 13.61 14.50 1.01
CA LEU A 19 12.90 15.05 -0.14
C LEU A 19 11.87 16.08 0.32
N ARG A 20 11.93 17.30 -0.24
CA ARG A 20 10.96 18.34 -0.01
C ARG A 20 10.06 18.53 -1.22
N LEU A 21 8.75 18.37 -1.05
CA LEU A 21 7.76 18.70 -2.06
C LEU A 21 7.35 20.17 -1.90
N THR A 22 7.51 20.97 -2.96
CA THR A 22 7.13 22.37 -2.98
C THR A 22 6.45 22.73 -4.30
N LEU A 23 5.74 23.84 -4.34
CA LEU A 23 5.24 24.42 -5.58
C LEU A 23 6.39 25.11 -6.32
N ALA A 24 6.37 25.05 -7.63
CA ALA A 24 7.28 25.77 -8.50
C ALA A 24 6.60 26.98 -9.14
N SER A 25 7.32 28.10 -9.21
CA SER A 25 6.90 29.26 -10.00
C SER A 25 7.02 28.98 -11.51
N SER A 26 6.34 29.80 -12.33
CA SER A 26 6.51 29.75 -13.78
C SER A 26 7.97 30.02 -14.21
N ASP A 27 8.66 30.92 -13.50
CA ASP A 27 10.05 31.26 -13.77
C ASP A 27 11.00 30.10 -13.46
N GLN A 28 10.78 29.42 -12.34
CA GLN A 28 11.54 28.20 -11.99
C GLN A 28 11.38 27.08 -13.01
N ILE A 29 10.15 26.90 -13.54
CA ILE A 29 9.92 25.90 -14.59
C ILE A 29 10.65 26.29 -15.89
N LEU A 30 10.70 27.57 -16.22
CA LEU A 30 11.47 28.06 -17.38
C LEU A 30 12.97 27.85 -17.19
N ASP A 31 13.48 28.07 -15.99
CA ASP A 31 14.90 27.84 -15.66
C ASP A 31 15.30 26.36 -15.79
N TRP A 32 14.40 25.44 -15.46
CA TRP A 32 14.64 24.00 -15.65
C TRP A 32 14.52 23.55 -17.09
N SER A 33 13.82 24.31 -17.92
CA SER A 33 13.48 23.93 -19.28
C SER A 33 14.54 24.31 -20.30
N TYR A 34 14.86 23.36 -21.16
CA TYR A 34 15.76 23.58 -22.32
C TYR A 34 15.04 24.06 -23.59
N GLY A 35 13.70 24.17 -23.56
CA GLY A 35 12.92 24.71 -24.67
C GLY A 35 11.44 24.37 -24.62
N GLU A 36 10.69 25.07 -25.47
CA GLU A 36 9.23 24.89 -25.59
C GLU A 36 8.89 23.72 -26.54
N VAL A 37 7.97 22.88 -26.12
CA VAL A 37 7.41 21.79 -26.95
C VAL A 37 6.12 22.29 -27.60
N THR A 38 6.18 22.58 -28.90
CA THR A 38 5.06 23.17 -29.66
C THR A 38 4.29 22.14 -30.46
N LYS A 39 4.91 21.01 -30.81
CA LYS A 39 4.30 19.97 -31.65
C LYS A 39 3.96 18.72 -30.83
N ALA A 40 2.82 18.13 -31.17
CA ALA A 40 2.33 16.92 -30.51
C ALA A 40 3.00 15.63 -31.01
N GLU A 41 3.77 15.70 -32.09
CA GLU A 41 4.46 14.59 -32.69
C GLU A 41 5.59 14.08 -31.77
N THR A 42 5.81 12.77 -31.80
CA THR A 42 6.83 12.10 -30.99
C THR A 42 8.03 11.71 -31.83
N ILE A 43 7.90 10.65 -32.57
CA ILE A 43 8.91 10.12 -33.51
C ILE A 43 8.30 9.88 -34.88
N ASN A 44 9.14 9.91 -35.88
CA ASN A 44 8.75 9.45 -37.21
C ASN A 44 8.81 7.93 -37.24
N TYR A 45 7.66 7.28 -37.37
CA TYR A 45 7.55 5.80 -37.28
C TYR A 45 8.26 5.04 -38.42
N ARG A 46 8.60 5.75 -39.51
CA ARG A 46 9.36 5.15 -40.62
C ARG A 46 10.87 5.24 -40.39
N THR A 47 11.35 6.36 -39.88
CA THR A 47 12.79 6.63 -39.74
C THR A 47 13.29 6.45 -38.30
N PHE A 48 12.38 6.30 -37.33
CA PHE A 48 12.64 6.25 -35.87
C PHE A 48 13.33 7.49 -35.32
N ARG A 49 13.35 8.59 -36.08
CA ARG A 49 13.95 9.86 -35.64
C ARG A 49 12.94 10.70 -34.89
N ALA A 50 13.42 11.44 -33.90
CA ALA A 50 12.62 12.38 -33.15
C ALA A 50 12.17 13.54 -34.06
N GLU A 51 10.89 13.93 -33.97
CA GLU A 51 10.39 15.09 -34.70
C GLU A 51 10.89 16.40 -34.05
N PRO A 52 11.32 17.38 -34.86
CA PRO A 52 11.73 18.69 -34.36
C PRO A 52 10.57 19.41 -33.63
N ASP A 53 10.86 20.06 -32.52
CA ASP A 53 9.93 20.78 -31.64
C ASP A 53 8.82 19.91 -31.04
N GLY A 54 8.92 18.59 -31.18
CA GLY A 54 8.01 17.59 -30.63
C GLY A 54 8.43 17.08 -29.26
N LEU A 55 7.68 16.12 -28.72
CA LEU A 55 7.86 15.54 -27.39
C LEU A 55 9.20 14.79 -27.20
N PHE A 56 9.92 14.45 -28.28
CA PHE A 56 11.22 13.77 -28.25
C PHE A 56 12.34 14.57 -28.90
N CYS A 57 12.11 15.84 -29.17
CA CYS A 57 13.02 16.72 -29.91
C CYS A 57 14.46 16.68 -29.33
N GLU A 58 15.45 16.42 -30.19
CA GLU A 58 16.86 16.39 -29.79
C GLU A 58 17.43 17.78 -29.44
N LYS A 59 16.87 18.86 -30.01
CA LYS A 59 17.27 20.23 -29.68
C LYS A 59 16.92 20.59 -28.24
N ILE A 60 15.75 20.13 -27.75
CA ILE A 60 15.26 20.42 -26.41
C ILE A 60 15.87 19.44 -25.40
N PHE A 61 15.77 18.15 -25.67
CA PHE A 61 16.08 17.09 -24.71
C PHE A 61 17.47 16.47 -24.85
N GLY A 62 18.22 16.84 -25.90
CA GLY A 62 19.53 16.28 -26.17
C GLY A 62 19.57 15.20 -27.24
N PRO A 63 20.75 14.76 -27.67
CA PRO A 63 20.97 13.85 -28.79
C PRO A 63 20.53 12.42 -28.43
N SER A 64 20.06 11.65 -29.43
CA SER A 64 19.70 10.22 -29.28
C SER A 64 20.92 9.30 -29.26
N LYS A 65 22.06 9.76 -29.79
CA LYS A 65 23.34 9.01 -29.80
C LYS A 65 24.44 9.83 -29.15
N ASN A 66 25.34 9.16 -28.46
CA ASN A 66 26.47 9.82 -27.83
C ASN A 66 27.31 10.60 -28.83
N TYR A 67 27.52 11.89 -28.56
CA TYR A 67 28.39 12.79 -29.31
C TYR A 67 28.05 12.89 -30.80
N GLU A 68 26.76 12.78 -31.18
CA GLU A 68 26.26 12.94 -32.53
C GLU A 68 25.08 13.92 -32.56
N CYS A 69 25.12 14.97 -33.41
CA CYS A 69 23.99 15.85 -33.59
C CYS A 69 22.96 15.26 -34.55
N TYR A 70 21.69 15.74 -34.49
CA TYR A 70 20.58 15.24 -35.30
C TYR A 70 20.85 15.19 -36.80
N CYS A 71 21.50 16.21 -37.38
CA CYS A 71 21.82 16.27 -38.81
C CYS A 71 23.08 15.46 -39.20
N GLY A 72 23.84 14.96 -38.23
CA GLY A 72 25.04 14.18 -38.45
C GLY A 72 26.29 14.99 -38.83
N LYS A 73 26.22 16.36 -38.83
CA LYS A 73 27.37 17.21 -39.17
C LYS A 73 28.51 17.04 -38.18
N TYR A 74 28.22 16.99 -36.90
CA TYR A 74 29.18 16.78 -35.82
C TYR A 74 28.99 15.37 -35.23
N LYS A 75 30.07 14.57 -35.29
CA LYS A 75 30.18 13.23 -34.77
C LYS A 75 31.52 13.08 -34.03
N LYS A 76 31.53 12.34 -32.94
CA LYS A 76 32.67 12.04 -32.08
C LYS A 76 32.86 13.05 -30.93
N ILE A 77 33.52 12.56 -29.89
CA ILE A 77 33.75 13.23 -28.60
C ILE A 77 34.47 14.56 -28.70
N ARG A 78 35.31 14.76 -29.72
CA ARG A 78 36.04 16.01 -29.95
C ARG A 78 35.19 17.27 -30.12
N TYR A 79 33.91 17.07 -30.46
CA TYR A 79 32.94 18.15 -30.63
C TYR A 79 32.01 18.32 -29.42
N LYS A 80 32.36 17.73 -28.25
CA LYS A 80 31.57 17.81 -27.01
C LYS A 80 31.29 19.27 -26.64
N GLY A 81 30.03 19.60 -26.31
CA GLY A 81 29.60 20.95 -25.90
C GLY A 81 29.30 21.93 -27.06
N ILE A 82 29.58 21.55 -28.31
CA ILE A 82 29.27 22.40 -29.45
C ILE A 82 27.76 22.26 -29.79
N VAL A 83 27.08 23.39 -29.92
CA VAL A 83 25.70 23.45 -30.45
C VAL A 83 25.79 23.51 -31.97
N CYS A 84 25.14 22.56 -32.65
CA CYS A 84 25.15 22.51 -34.11
C CYS A 84 24.41 23.70 -34.73
N ASP A 85 25.10 24.45 -35.57
CA ASP A 85 24.54 25.62 -36.31
C ASP A 85 23.40 25.25 -37.27
N LYS A 86 23.35 23.99 -37.76
CA LYS A 86 22.32 23.53 -38.71
C LYS A 86 21.07 22.98 -38.00
N CYS A 87 21.20 22.20 -36.96
CA CYS A 87 20.06 21.55 -36.30
C CYS A 87 19.82 22.01 -34.86
N GLY A 88 20.70 22.86 -34.30
CA GLY A 88 20.57 23.40 -32.95
C GLY A 88 20.76 22.37 -31.82
N VAL A 89 21.20 21.15 -32.12
CA VAL A 89 21.44 20.09 -31.13
C VAL A 89 22.84 20.24 -30.54
N GLU A 90 22.93 20.21 -29.23
CA GLU A 90 24.19 20.17 -28.50
C GLU A 90 24.84 18.78 -28.58
N VAL A 91 26.13 18.72 -28.90
CA VAL A 91 26.88 17.48 -28.99
C VAL A 91 27.34 17.02 -27.61
N THR A 92 26.55 16.15 -26.98
CA THR A 92 26.80 15.61 -25.64
C THR A 92 26.46 14.12 -25.54
N THR A 93 26.51 13.55 -24.36
CA THR A 93 26.07 12.16 -24.14
C THR A 93 24.55 12.05 -24.24
N LYS A 94 24.04 10.88 -24.59
CA LYS A 94 22.58 10.60 -24.62
C LYS A 94 21.95 10.67 -23.23
N ASP A 95 22.75 10.52 -22.15
CA ASP A 95 22.25 10.44 -20.76
C ASP A 95 21.52 11.72 -20.33
N VAL A 96 21.87 12.89 -20.94
CA VAL A 96 21.16 14.15 -20.72
C VAL A 96 19.66 14.07 -21.07
N ARG A 97 19.24 13.13 -21.92
CA ARG A 97 17.81 12.88 -22.22
C ARG A 97 17.02 12.35 -21.02
N ARG A 98 17.70 11.92 -19.97
CA ARG A 98 17.12 11.51 -18.70
C ARG A 98 16.93 12.70 -17.75
N GLU A 99 17.67 13.78 -17.94
CA GLU A 99 17.73 14.91 -17.02
C GLU A 99 17.03 16.17 -17.57
N ARG A 100 17.14 16.43 -18.90
CA ARG A 100 16.63 17.65 -19.49
C ARG A 100 15.12 17.68 -19.58
N MET A 101 14.54 18.73 -19.02
CA MET A 101 13.10 19.02 -19.09
C MET A 101 12.81 19.99 -20.22
N GLY A 102 11.58 19.90 -20.76
CA GLY A 102 10.98 20.89 -21.61
C GLY A 102 9.79 21.56 -20.93
N HIS A 103 9.10 22.47 -21.62
CA HIS A 103 7.86 23.06 -21.14
C HIS A 103 6.84 23.22 -22.24
N ILE A 104 5.58 23.37 -21.86
CA ILE A 104 4.46 23.78 -22.71
C ILE A 104 3.91 25.06 -22.13
N LYS A 105 3.89 26.16 -22.93
CA LYS A 105 3.23 27.39 -22.55
C LYS A 105 1.74 27.26 -22.84
N LEU A 106 0.92 27.35 -21.79
CA LEU A 106 -0.53 27.26 -21.93
C LEU A 106 -1.12 28.57 -22.44
N ALA A 107 -2.06 28.48 -23.39
CA ALA A 107 -2.75 29.65 -23.93
C ALA A 107 -3.62 30.38 -22.90
N VAL A 108 -4.08 29.64 -21.88
CA VAL A 108 -4.88 30.15 -20.75
C VAL A 108 -4.40 29.48 -19.47
N PRO A 109 -4.34 30.21 -18.33
CA PRO A 109 -4.01 29.60 -17.03
C PRO A 109 -4.98 28.47 -16.67
N VAL A 110 -4.44 27.45 -15.98
CA VAL A 110 -5.17 26.23 -15.58
C VAL A 110 -5.00 26.00 -14.09
N ALA A 111 -6.07 25.73 -13.36
CA ALA A 111 -6.00 25.42 -11.93
C ALA A 111 -5.39 24.04 -11.71
N HIS A 112 -4.46 23.93 -10.76
CA HIS A 112 -3.83 22.65 -10.42
C HIS A 112 -4.82 21.76 -9.66
N VAL A 113 -5.11 20.57 -10.19
CA VAL A 113 -6.16 19.66 -9.69
C VAL A 113 -5.94 19.23 -8.23
N TRP A 114 -4.71 19.06 -7.75
CA TRP A 114 -4.45 18.72 -6.35
C TRP A 114 -4.97 19.74 -5.35
N PHE A 115 -4.99 21.04 -5.75
CA PHE A 115 -5.42 22.13 -4.88
C PHE A 115 -6.85 22.54 -5.14
N ALA A 116 -7.35 22.26 -6.35
CA ALA A 116 -8.70 22.59 -6.78
C ALA A 116 -9.73 21.51 -6.44
N TYR A 117 -9.34 20.23 -6.41
CA TYR A 117 -10.27 19.11 -6.23
C TYR A 117 -9.95 18.19 -5.03
N GLY A 118 -8.74 18.25 -4.47
CA GLY A 118 -8.34 17.45 -3.31
C GLY A 118 -9.21 17.68 -2.06
N ILE A 119 -9.26 16.71 -1.16
CA ILE A 119 -9.96 16.82 0.13
C ILE A 119 -8.91 16.78 1.25
N PRO A 120 -8.78 17.85 2.08
CA PRO A 120 -9.48 19.13 2.02
C PRO A 120 -9.06 20.01 0.83
N ASN A 121 -10.02 20.75 0.26
CA ASN A 121 -9.73 21.63 -0.87
C ASN A 121 -8.96 22.86 -0.43
N LYS A 122 -7.68 22.94 -0.81
CA LYS A 122 -6.78 24.00 -0.33
C LYS A 122 -7.09 25.36 -0.94
N MET A 123 -7.45 25.43 -2.24
CA MET A 123 -7.85 26.67 -2.89
C MET A 123 -9.11 27.26 -2.25
N SER A 124 -10.13 26.44 -1.99
CA SER A 124 -11.37 26.92 -1.37
C SER A 124 -11.14 27.42 0.06
N ILE A 125 -10.24 26.79 0.82
CA ILE A 125 -9.87 27.25 2.18
C ILE A 125 -9.12 28.58 2.11
N VAL A 126 -8.17 28.74 1.21
CA VAL A 126 -7.39 29.98 1.05
C VAL A 126 -8.29 31.15 0.61
N LEU A 127 -9.19 30.92 -0.33
CA LEU A 127 -10.11 31.94 -0.86
C LEU A 127 -11.39 32.12 -0.03
N ASP A 128 -11.58 31.33 1.02
CA ASP A 128 -12.78 31.35 1.87
C ASP A 128 -14.09 31.16 1.10
N MET A 129 -14.11 30.22 0.20
CA MET A 129 -15.28 29.94 -0.61
C MET A 129 -15.66 28.46 -0.61
N SER A 130 -16.93 28.19 -0.92
CA SER A 130 -17.37 26.79 -0.97
C SER A 130 -16.75 26.05 -2.16
N HIS A 131 -16.36 24.78 -1.93
CA HIS A 131 -15.79 23.89 -2.95
C HIS A 131 -16.65 23.83 -4.24
N LYS A 132 -17.99 23.75 -4.09
CA LYS A 132 -18.91 23.69 -5.22
C LYS A 132 -18.89 24.97 -6.07
N LYS A 133 -18.83 26.14 -5.43
CA LYS A 133 -18.71 27.43 -6.13
C LYS A 133 -17.37 27.52 -6.86
N LEU A 134 -16.27 27.17 -6.21
CA LEU A 134 -14.94 27.17 -6.80
C LEU A 134 -14.88 26.30 -8.07
N LEU A 135 -15.35 25.05 -7.99
CA LEU A 135 -15.35 24.16 -9.16
C LEU A 135 -16.22 24.70 -10.32
N SER A 136 -17.37 25.32 -10.02
CA SER A 136 -18.21 25.89 -11.07
C SER A 136 -17.53 27.02 -11.85
N VAL A 137 -16.62 27.76 -11.21
CA VAL A 137 -15.81 28.78 -11.87
C VAL A 137 -14.67 28.14 -12.67
N ILE A 138 -13.90 27.20 -12.07
CA ILE A 138 -12.76 26.53 -12.73
C ILE A 138 -13.20 25.86 -14.03
N TYR A 139 -14.36 25.20 -14.04
CA TYR A 139 -14.88 24.47 -15.20
C TYR A 139 -15.82 25.30 -16.08
N TYR A 140 -15.72 26.66 -16.02
CA TYR A 140 -16.38 27.61 -16.92
C TYR A 140 -17.91 27.52 -16.91
N THR A 141 -18.52 27.22 -15.76
CA THR A 141 -19.97 27.16 -15.59
C THR A 141 -20.54 28.47 -15.02
N ARG A 142 -19.73 29.23 -14.28
CA ARG A 142 -20.13 30.46 -13.59
C ARG A 142 -19.03 31.51 -13.67
N TYR A 143 -19.46 32.77 -13.57
CA TYR A 143 -18.60 33.94 -13.50
C TYR A 143 -18.20 34.22 -12.04
N MET A 144 -16.98 34.69 -11.84
CA MET A 144 -16.48 35.18 -10.55
C MET A 144 -16.09 36.63 -10.65
N VAL A 145 -16.58 37.43 -9.72
CA VAL A 145 -16.27 38.85 -9.63
C VAL A 145 -14.86 39.03 -9.06
N VAL A 146 -14.00 39.69 -9.82
CA VAL A 146 -12.59 39.91 -9.47
C VAL A 146 -12.26 41.32 -9.05
N GLU A 147 -12.96 42.30 -9.62
CA GLU A 147 -12.80 43.73 -9.33
C GLU A 147 -14.17 44.41 -9.29
N ILE A 148 -14.32 45.40 -8.39
CA ILE A 148 -15.56 46.15 -8.24
C ILE A 148 -15.24 47.63 -8.19
N GLU A 149 -16.02 48.45 -8.93
CA GLU A 149 -16.00 49.91 -8.88
C GLU A 149 -17.15 50.39 -8.01
N ASP A 150 -16.92 50.43 -6.70
CA ASP A 150 -17.97 50.75 -5.71
C ASP A 150 -18.57 52.12 -5.91
N GLU A 151 -17.85 53.06 -6.50
CA GLU A 151 -18.38 54.42 -6.84
C GLU A 151 -19.53 54.32 -7.84
N LYS A 152 -19.44 53.44 -8.83
CA LYS A 152 -20.48 53.24 -9.82
C LYS A 152 -21.68 52.43 -9.35
N ARG A 153 -21.59 51.76 -8.20
CA ARG A 153 -22.69 50.93 -7.70
C ARG A 153 -23.97 51.72 -7.47
N LYS A 154 -23.88 52.97 -6.96
CA LYS A 154 -25.04 53.85 -6.70
C LYS A 154 -25.66 54.27 -7.99
N ASP A 155 -24.85 54.65 -8.99
CA ASP A 155 -25.32 55.08 -10.31
C ASP A 155 -26.06 53.94 -11.04
N MET A 156 -25.58 52.68 -10.83
CA MET A 156 -26.26 51.53 -11.42
C MET A 156 -27.58 51.19 -10.72
N LEU A 157 -27.72 51.43 -9.43
CA LEU A 157 -28.99 51.27 -8.73
C LEU A 157 -30.01 52.32 -9.20
N GLU A 158 -29.62 53.60 -9.39
CA GLU A 158 -30.46 54.62 -9.95
C GLU A 158 -30.90 54.33 -11.39
N LYS A 159 -29.95 53.81 -12.20
CA LYS A 159 -30.25 53.37 -13.55
C LYS A 159 -31.22 52.20 -13.60
N LEU A 160 -31.06 51.23 -12.68
CA LEU A 160 -31.98 50.07 -12.55
C LEU A 160 -33.41 50.54 -12.21
N GLU A 161 -33.56 51.50 -11.29
CA GLU A 161 -34.88 52.08 -11.00
C GLU A 161 -35.49 52.82 -12.18
N GLY A 162 -34.64 53.48 -13.01
CA GLY A 162 -35.06 54.14 -14.25
C GLY A 162 -35.58 53.11 -15.27
N LEU A 163 -34.84 52.05 -15.51
CA LEU A 163 -35.24 50.97 -16.46
C LEU A 163 -36.51 50.24 -15.98
N LYS A 164 -36.65 50.01 -14.67
CA LYS A 164 -37.89 49.46 -14.10
C LYS A 164 -39.11 50.32 -14.37
N LYS A 165 -38.99 51.65 -14.20
CA LYS A 165 -40.07 52.57 -14.48
C LYS A 165 -40.39 52.60 -15.97
N GLU A 166 -39.42 52.55 -16.84
CA GLU A 166 -39.58 52.52 -18.31
C GLU A 166 -40.33 51.25 -18.73
N ASP A 167 -39.89 50.05 -18.31
CA ASP A 167 -40.54 48.79 -18.63
C ASP A 167 -41.98 48.70 -18.11
N LEU A 168 -42.22 49.20 -16.90
CA LEU A 168 -43.57 49.28 -16.32
C LEU A 168 -44.47 50.27 -17.09
N ASN A 169 -43.92 51.40 -17.58
CA ASN A 169 -44.65 52.31 -18.41
C ASN A 169 -44.97 51.73 -19.79
N ASN A 170 -44.02 51.04 -20.40
CA ASN A 170 -44.23 50.35 -21.66
C ASN A 170 -45.33 49.28 -21.53
N LEU A 171 -45.30 48.50 -20.45
CA LEU A 171 -46.31 47.50 -20.15
C LEU A 171 -47.72 48.12 -19.99
N LYS A 172 -47.80 49.31 -19.34
CA LYS A 172 -49.07 50.05 -19.20
C LYS A 172 -49.58 50.60 -20.52
N THR A 173 -48.68 51.08 -21.39
CA THR A 173 -49.09 51.55 -22.73
C THR A 173 -49.57 50.37 -23.62
N GLU A 174 -48.91 49.22 -23.55
CA GLU A 174 -49.33 47.99 -24.24
C GLU A 174 -50.73 47.55 -23.72
N LEU A 175 -50.94 47.58 -22.38
CA LEU A 175 -52.22 47.24 -21.79
C LEU A 175 -53.34 48.15 -22.28
N GLU A 176 -53.08 49.47 -22.35
CA GLU A 176 -54.07 50.45 -22.83
C GLU A 176 -54.38 50.20 -24.33
N GLU A 177 -53.39 49.92 -25.14
CA GLU A 177 -53.59 49.59 -26.55
C GLU A 177 -54.39 48.30 -26.74
N GLU A 178 -54.02 47.22 -26.03
CA GLU A 178 -54.70 45.91 -26.13
C GLU A 178 -56.12 45.97 -25.58
N LEU A 179 -56.38 46.77 -24.53
CA LEU A 179 -57.72 47.05 -24.05
C LEU A 179 -58.55 47.77 -25.11
N LYS A 180 -58.00 48.78 -25.80
CA LYS A 180 -58.69 49.52 -26.84
C LYS A 180 -59.05 48.60 -28.02
N VAL A 181 -58.10 47.75 -28.43
CA VAL A 181 -58.30 46.75 -29.48
C VAL A 181 -59.37 45.73 -29.11
N THR A 182 -59.30 45.18 -27.89
CA THR A 182 -60.27 44.21 -27.34
C THR A 182 -61.67 44.84 -27.27
N GLU A 183 -61.74 46.09 -26.75
CA GLU A 183 -63.03 46.85 -26.69
C GLU A 183 -63.62 47.12 -28.09
N ALA A 184 -62.81 47.61 -29.05
CA ALA A 184 -63.24 47.89 -30.41
C ALA A 184 -63.72 46.62 -31.14
N MET A 185 -63.04 45.42 -30.87
CA MET A 185 -63.44 44.16 -31.46
C MET A 185 -64.83 43.70 -30.92
N TYR A 186 -65.06 43.73 -29.63
CA TYR A 186 -66.35 43.35 -29.07
C TYR A 186 -67.43 44.37 -29.39
N ASP A 187 -67.13 45.69 -29.48
CA ASP A 187 -68.10 46.71 -29.85
C ASP A 187 -68.52 46.64 -31.34
N ALA A 188 -67.61 46.14 -32.20
CA ALA A 188 -67.94 45.89 -33.61
C ALA A 188 -68.93 44.67 -33.67
N ASP A 189 -68.63 43.59 -32.89
CA ASP A 189 -69.51 42.40 -32.81
C ASP A 189 -70.90 42.74 -32.22
N ILE A 190 -70.91 43.56 -31.14
CA ILE A 190 -72.16 44.05 -30.57
C ILE A 190 -72.95 44.94 -31.54
N LYS A 191 -72.33 45.79 -32.30
CA LYS A 191 -72.93 46.57 -33.35
C LYS A 191 -73.46 45.70 -34.52
N GLY A 192 -72.75 44.63 -34.83
CA GLY A 192 -73.21 43.62 -35.78
C GLY A 192 -74.47 42.90 -35.34
N ALA A 193 -74.45 42.37 -34.08
CA ALA A 193 -75.60 41.70 -33.48
C ALA A 193 -76.84 42.56 -33.28
N LYS A 194 -76.72 43.91 -33.10
CA LYS A 194 -77.79 44.88 -33.05
C LYS A 194 -78.45 45.08 -34.38
N LYS A 195 -77.86 44.79 -35.53
CA LYS A 195 -78.43 44.84 -36.86
C LYS A 195 -79.26 43.66 -37.30
N GLU A 196 -79.24 42.56 -36.59
CA GLU A 196 -80.01 41.30 -36.76
C GLU A 196 -81.40 41.53 -36.11
N LYS A 197 -82.50 41.43 -36.91
CA LYS A 197 -83.86 41.74 -36.43
C LYS A 197 -84.59 40.74 -35.59
N GLU A 198 -84.09 39.54 -35.24
CA GLU A 198 -84.70 38.58 -34.32
C GLU A 198 -83.75 38.02 -33.32
N GLY A 199 -84.03 38.14 -32.02
CA GLY A 199 -83.20 37.55 -30.90
C GLY A 199 -81.98 38.40 -30.46
N SER A 200 -81.95 39.69 -30.78
CA SER A 200 -80.77 40.56 -30.57
C SER A 200 -80.40 40.79 -29.11
N ASP A 201 -81.35 40.91 -28.21
CA ASP A 201 -81.10 41.24 -26.78
C ASP A 201 -80.35 40.19 -25.99
N PHE A 202 -80.61 38.90 -26.25
CA PHE A 202 -79.89 37.80 -25.58
C PHE A 202 -78.42 37.66 -26.12
N LYS A 203 -78.25 37.75 -27.47
CA LYS A 203 -76.90 37.76 -28.10
C LYS A 203 -76.05 38.96 -27.66
N VAL A 204 -76.67 40.14 -27.55
CA VAL A 204 -76.00 41.37 -27.09
C VAL A 204 -75.55 41.21 -25.64
N SER A 205 -76.40 40.68 -24.71
CA SER A 205 -76.07 40.42 -23.33
C SER A 205 -74.94 39.38 -23.19
N GLN A 206 -74.94 38.34 -24.03
CA GLN A 206 -73.86 37.35 -24.05
C GLN A 206 -72.53 37.96 -24.53
N LEU A 207 -72.56 38.80 -25.53
CA LEU A 207 -71.38 39.53 -26.02
C LEU A 207 -70.87 40.57 -25.02
N GLU A 208 -71.74 41.27 -24.33
CA GLU A 208 -71.32 42.18 -23.24
C GLU A 208 -70.69 41.44 -22.08
N HIS A 209 -71.22 40.26 -21.75
CA HIS A 209 -70.62 39.39 -20.72
C HIS A 209 -69.23 38.89 -21.15
N LYS A 210 -69.11 38.42 -22.42
CA LYS A 210 -67.81 38.03 -23.01
C LYS A 210 -66.81 39.19 -23.09
N LYS A 211 -67.29 40.43 -23.40
CA LYS A 211 -66.45 41.65 -23.36
C LYS A 211 -65.87 41.84 -21.97
N LYS A 212 -66.75 41.78 -20.90
CA LYS A 212 -66.29 41.92 -19.55
C LYS A 212 -65.29 40.84 -19.14
N GLN A 213 -65.52 39.58 -19.50
CA GLN A 213 -64.60 38.47 -19.27
C GLN A 213 -63.25 38.64 -20.02
N GLY A 214 -63.32 39.05 -21.31
CA GLY A 214 -62.15 39.35 -22.09
C GLY A 214 -61.27 40.45 -21.49
N ILE A 215 -61.88 41.55 -21.11
CA ILE A 215 -61.18 42.66 -20.43
C ILE A 215 -60.60 42.25 -19.09
N ALA A 216 -61.34 41.47 -18.29
CA ALA A 216 -60.88 40.95 -17.00
C ALA A 216 -59.70 39.98 -17.21
N LYS A 217 -59.72 39.17 -18.28
CA LYS A 217 -58.61 38.28 -18.61
C LYS A 217 -57.34 39.06 -19.01
N VAL A 218 -57.46 40.01 -19.93
CA VAL A 218 -56.33 40.86 -20.34
C VAL A 218 -55.72 41.56 -19.14
N ARG A 219 -56.54 42.17 -18.28
CA ARG A 219 -56.02 42.82 -17.04
C ARG A 219 -55.31 41.83 -16.10
N LYS A 220 -55.80 40.62 -16.00
CA LYS A 220 -55.17 39.59 -15.18
C LYS A 220 -53.79 39.17 -15.75
N ASP A 221 -53.75 38.89 -17.05
CA ASP A 221 -52.53 38.51 -17.74
C ASP A 221 -51.45 39.62 -17.62
N TYR A 222 -51.85 40.88 -17.70
CA TYR A 222 -50.95 42.03 -17.49
C TYR A 222 -50.54 42.23 -16.03
N ALA A 223 -51.43 41.98 -15.07
CA ALA A 223 -51.07 42.00 -13.64
C ALA A 223 -50.04 40.92 -13.29
N GLU A 224 -50.16 39.72 -13.86
CA GLU A 224 -49.15 38.65 -13.71
C GLU A 224 -47.79 39.06 -14.32
N ARG A 225 -47.79 39.73 -15.50
CA ARG A 225 -46.56 40.30 -16.10
C ARG A 225 -45.96 41.46 -15.29
N GLU A 226 -46.76 42.29 -14.72
CA GLU A 226 -46.29 43.37 -13.83
C GLU A 226 -45.61 42.82 -12.58
N GLU A 227 -46.17 41.74 -11.99
CA GLU A 227 -45.58 41.06 -10.85
C GLU A 227 -44.27 40.33 -11.26
N GLU A 228 -44.19 39.74 -12.44
CA GLU A 228 -42.97 39.10 -12.99
C GLU A 228 -41.85 40.17 -13.18
N ILE A 229 -42.18 41.35 -13.74
CA ILE A 229 -41.22 42.46 -13.88
C ILE A 229 -40.74 42.94 -12.51
N ASP A 230 -41.63 43.15 -11.56
CA ASP A 230 -41.28 43.59 -10.22
C ASP A 230 -40.39 42.59 -9.49
N ASN A 231 -40.67 41.30 -9.61
CA ASN A 231 -39.87 40.23 -9.02
C ASN A 231 -38.48 40.17 -9.68
N PHE A 232 -38.41 40.34 -11.02
CA PHE A 232 -37.15 40.32 -11.75
C PHE A 232 -36.24 41.49 -11.32
N TYR A 233 -36.74 42.73 -11.34
CA TYR A 233 -35.98 43.91 -10.92
C TYR A 233 -35.59 43.87 -9.43
N SER A 234 -36.45 43.35 -8.56
CA SER A 234 -36.13 43.16 -7.17
C SER A 234 -34.98 42.15 -6.94
N LYS A 235 -34.92 41.07 -7.74
CA LYS A 235 -33.79 40.13 -7.74
C LYS A 235 -32.50 40.79 -8.20
N LEU A 236 -32.54 41.60 -9.31
CA LEU A 236 -31.37 42.32 -9.80
C LEU A 236 -30.88 43.35 -8.76
N GLN A 237 -31.78 44.07 -8.10
CA GLN A 237 -31.43 45.03 -7.06
C GLN A 237 -30.69 44.30 -5.89
N GLN A 238 -31.25 43.21 -5.39
CA GLN A 238 -30.63 42.41 -4.35
C GLN A 238 -29.27 41.86 -4.77
N LEU A 239 -29.11 41.52 -6.03
CA LEU A 239 -27.86 41.02 -6.60
C LEU A 239 -26.82 42.14 -6.65
N ILE A 240 -27.15 43.34 -7.15
CA ILE A 240 -26.25 44.52 -7.20
C ILE A 240 -25.83 44.93 -5.79
N GLU A 241 -26.74 44.90 -4.81
CA GLU A 241 -26.44 45.23 -3.40
C GLU A 241 -25.51 44.23 -2.74
N LYS A 242 -25.64 42.91 -3.03
CA LYS A 242 -24.90 41.81 -2.40
C LYS A 242 -23.62 41.44 -3.10
N VAL A 243 -23.40 41.81 -4.36
CA VAL A 243 -22.21 41.48 -5.12
C VAL A 243 -20.97 42.06 -4.45
N GLY A 244 -20.00 41.22 -4.14
CA GLY A 244 -18.68 41.53 -3.58
C GLY A 244 -17.57 40.80 -4.33
N ILE A 245 -16.32 41.20 -4.14
CA ILE A 245 -15.17 40.49 -4.67
C ILE A 245 -15.25 39.03 -4.23
N GLY A 246 -15.07 38.08 -5.17
CA GLY A 246 -15.22 36.63 -4.93
C GLY A 246 -16.67 36.12 -5.01
N SER A 247 -17.66 36.99 -5.29
CA SER A 247 -19.03 36.57 -5.59
C SER A 247 -19.07 35.78 -6.88
N VAL A 248 -19.89 34.71 -6.90
CA VAL A 248 -20.05 33.83 -8.07
C VAL A 248 -21.44 33.98 -8.63
N LEU A 249 -21.51 34.41 -9.90
CA LEU A 249 -22.74 34.68 -10.65
C LEU A 249 -23.02 33.53 -11.63
N THR A 250 -24.31 33.26 -11.86
CA THR A 250 -24.73 32.39 -12.97
C THR A 250 -24.57 33.11 -14.30
N GLU A 251 -24.61 32.37 -15.39
CA GLU A 251 -24.54 32.94 -16.73
C GLU A 251 -25.71 33.90 -17.00
N ASP A 252 -26.91 33.47 -16.63
CA ASP A 252 -28.12 34.28 -16.79
C ASP A 252 -28.04 35.59 -15.99
N GLU A 253 -27.60 35.55 -14.72
CA GLU A 253 -27.41 36.74 -13.89
C GLU A 253 -26.39 37.73 -14.49
N TYR A 254 -25.32 37.20 -15.09
CA TYR A 254 -24.29 38.04 -15.73
C TYR A 254 -24.82 38.68 -17.02
N ILE A 255 -25.46 37.89 -17.90
CA ILE A 255 -26.05 38.39 -19.14
C ILE A 255 -27.14 39.42 -18.88
N ASP A 256 -28.02 39.18 -17.91
CA ASP A 256 -29.08 40.11 -17.52
C ASP A 256 -28.55 41.50 -17.10
N LEU A 257 -27.38 41.54 -16.45
CA LEU A 257 -26.70 42.77 -16.07
C LEU A 257 -25.96 43.41 -17.25
N GLU A 258 -25.34 42.60 -18.11
CA GLU A 258 -24.59 43.06 -19.29
C GLU A 258 -25.50 43.71 -20.33
N ASP A 259 -26.58 43.03 -20.73
CA ASP A 259 -27.53 43.49 -21.73
C ASP A 259 -28.20 44.80 -21.33
N ARG A 260 -28.36 45.04 -20.00
CA ARG A 260 -28.93 46.29 -19.48
C ARG A 260 -27.89 47.37 -19.18
N GLY A 261 -26.60 47.06 -19.41
CA GLY A 261 -25.49 47.97 -19.14
C GLY A 261 -25.38 48.36 -17.66
N LEU A 262 -25.66 47.38 -16.77
CA LEU A 262 -25.62 47.53 -15.31
C LEU A 262 -24.34 46.96 -14.70
N LEU A 263 -23.34 46.65 -15.49
CA LEU A 263 -22.07 46.17 -15.06
C LEU A 263 -21.25 47.29 -14.40
N PHE A 264 -20.91 47.12 -13.13
CA PHE A 264 -19.99 47.96 -12.36
C PHE A 264 -18.81 47.18 -11.80
N PHE A 265 -18.63 45.97 -12.26
CA PHE A 265 -17.59 45.07 -11.84
C PHE A 265 -17.00 44.32 -13.03
N ASN A 266 -15.78 43.81 -12.85
CA ASN A 266 -15.13 42.87 -13.77
C ASN A 266 -15.30 41.46 -13.29
N ALA A 267 -15.88 40.59 -14.09
CA ALA A 267 -16.07 39.19 -13.78
C ALA A 267 -15.36 38.31 -14.82
N LEU A 268 -14.65 37.33 -14.34
CA LEU A 268 -13.90 36.38 -15.17
C LEU A 268 -14.36 34.93 -14.87
N MET A 269 -14.09 34.05 -15.81
CA MET A 269 -14.30 32.60 -15.67
C MET A 269 -12.98 31.85 -15.63
N GLY A 270 -13.02 30.60 -15.06
CA GLY A 270 -11.88 29.73 -15.12
C GLY A 270 -10.78 30.05 -14.12
N ALA A 271 -9.62 29.44 -14.32
CA ALA A 271 -8.47 29.63 -13.45
C ALA A 271 -7.87 31.04 -13.49
N GLU A 272 -8.17 31.81 -14.51
CA GLU A 272 -7.74 33.20 -14.65
C GLU A 272 -8.34 34.08 -13.52
N ALA A 273 -9.64 33.95 -13.27
CA ALA A 273 -10.30 34.59 -12.14
C ALA A 273 -9.66 34.25 -10.81
N ILE A 274 -9.40 32.95 -10.59
CA ILE A 274 -8.80 32.45 -9.36
C ILE A 274 -7.38 32.97 -9.18
N LYS A 275 -6.58 32.97 -10.26
CA LYS A 275 -5.22 33.51 -10.23
C LYS A 275 -5.19 34.95 -9.80
N LYS A 276 -6.09 35.78 -10.34
CA LYS A 276 -6.20 37.20 -9.98
C LYS A 276 -6.50 37.37 -8.50
N LEU A 277 -7.51 36.66 -7.97
CA LEU A 277 -7.85 36.71 -6.56
C LEU A 277 -6.72 36.20 -5.64
N LEU A 278 -6.01 35.14 -6.04
CA LEU A 278 -4.88 34.61 -5.27
C LEU A 278 -3.68 35.57 -5.27
N LYS A 279 -3.46 36.30 -6.35
CA LYS A 279 -2.38 37.29 -6.49
C LYS A 279 -2.66 38.54 -5.66
N ASP A 280 -3.93 38.98 -5.63
CA ASP A 280 -4.36 40.16 -4.90
C ASP A 280 -4.54 39.89 -3.39
N LEU A 281 -4.41 38.62 -2.96
CA LEU A 281 -4.54 38.21 -1.56
C LEU A 281 -3.36 38.67 -0.71
N ASN A 282 -3.57 39.65 0.16
CA ASN A 282 -2.58 40.03 1.18
C ASN A 282 -2.62 39.07 2.35
N ILE A 283 -1.64 38.13 2.42
CA ILE A 283 -1.55 37.09 3.45
C ILE A 283 -1.46 37.70 4.85
N GLU A 284 -0.74 38.79 5.05
CA GLU A 284 -0.51 39.38 6.39
C GLU A 284 -1.75 40.01 6.96
N ASP A 285 -2.49 40.73 6.13
CA ASP A 285 -3.78 41.35 6.53
C ASP A 285 -4.83 40.30 6.86
N GLU A 286 -4.92 39.25 6.04
CA GLU A 286 -5.86 38.15 6.28
C GLU A 286 -5.51 37.35 7.54
N LEU A 287 -4.25 37.05 7.80
CA LEU A 287 -3.82 36.42 9.04
C LEU A 287 -4.18 37.28 10.27
N SER A 288 -3.99 38.60 10.16
CA SER A 288 -4.35 39.53 11.23
C SER A 288 -5.85 39.56 11.52
N LYS A 289 -6.69 39.56 10.47
CA LYS A 289 -8.15 39.47 10.57
C LYS A 289 -8.60 38.14 11.18
N LEU A 290 -8.07 37.01 10.69
CA LEU A 290 -8.43 35.69 11.15
C LEU A 290 -8.03 35.43 12.61
N ARG A 291 -6.86 35.87 13.03
CA ARG A 291 -6.43 35.76 14.43
C ARG A 291 -7.32 36.54 15.40
N ARG A 292 -7.91 37.68 14.97
CA ARG A 292 -8.93 38.41 15.73
C ARG A 292 -10.27 37.66 15.73
N ALA A 293 -10.67 37.08 14.59
CA ALA A 293 -11.92 36.35 14.44
C ALA A 293 -11.95 35.08 15.30
N VAL A 294 -10.86 34.27 15.31
CA VAL A 294 -10.73 33.03 16.13
C VAL A 294 -10.98 33.27 17.63
N LYS A 295 -10.65 34.48 18.14
CA LYS A 295 -10.93 34.83 19.55
C LYS A 295 -12.43 35.00 19.85
N LYS A 296 -13.24 35.31 18.86
CA LYS A 296 -14.70 35.58 18.99
C LYS A 296 -15.56 34.40 18.55
N GLU A 297 -15.04 33.54 17.66
CA GLU A 297 -15.74 32.42 17.04
C GLU A 297 -15.76 31.17 17.93
N LYS A 298 -16.83 30.35 17.78
CA LYS A 298 -17.01 29.08 18.49
C LYS A 298 -17.40 27.96 17.49
N GLY A 299 -17.16 26.71 17.88
CA GLY A 299 -17.54 25.52 17.09
C GLY A 299 -16.83 25.41 15.74
N ASP A 300 -17.54 24.95 14.71
CA ASP A 300 -17.01 24.65 13.40
C ASP A 300 -16.40 25.85 12.67
N LYS A 301 -16.92 27.05 12.88
CA LYS A 301 -16.38 28.30 12.31
C LYS A 301 -14.97 28.55 12.82
N LYS A 302 -14.75 28.39 14.12
CA LYS A 302 -13.41 28.51 14.72
C LYS A 302 -12.42 27.51 14.14
N LEU A 303 -12.84 26.26 13.94
CA LEU A 303 -12.00 25.23 13.33
C LEU A 303 -11.67 25.55 11.87
N ALA A 304 -12.62 26.09 11.10
CA ALA A 304 -12.39 26.52 9.73
C ALA A 304 -11.38 27.67 9.67
N SER A 305 -11.54 28.70 10.54
CA SER A 305 -10.60 29.83 10.63
C SER A 305 -9.20 29.38 11.04
N ILE A 306 -9.08 28.43 11.98
CA ILE A 306 -7.77 27.85 12.38
C ILE A 306 -7.12 27.13 11.20
N ARG A 307 -7.86 26.30 10.46
CA ARG A 307 -7.31 25.62 9.27
C ARG A 307 -6.85 26.63 8.23
N ARG A 308 -7.62 27.70 7.97
CA ARG A 308 -7.22 28.74 7.02
C ARG A 308 -5.93 29.43 7.46
N ILE A 309 -5.79 29.74 8.75
CA ILE A 309 -4.54 30.28 9.32
C ILE A 309 -3.38 29.35 9.05
N GLN A 310 -3.52 28.04 9.32
CA GLN A 310 -2.44 27.07 9.10
C GLN A 310 -1.95 27.06 7.66
N TYR A 311 -2.84 27.11 6.67
CA TYR A 311 -2.45 27.17 5.26
C TYR A 311 -1.77 28.48 4.90
N LEU A 312 -2.31 29.62 5.32
CA LEU A 312 -1.74 30.93 5.02
C LEU A 312 -0.36 31.11 5.69
N GLU A 313 -0.20 30.66 6.93
CA GLU A 313 1.10 30.63 7.61
C GLU A 313 2.10 29.70 6.87
N GLY A 314 1.66 28.55 6.39
CA GLY A 314 2.48 27.66 5.56
C GLY A 314 2.99 28.34 4.28
N PHE A 315 2.17 29.10 3.57
CA PHE A 315 2.59 29.89 2.40
C PHE A 315 3.64 30.95 2.79
N LYS A 316 3.37 31.69 3.86
CA LYS A 316 4.30 32.73 4.37
C LYS A 316 5.65 32.18 4.81
N GLN A 317 5.66 31.10 5.61
CA GLN A 317 6.88 30.49 6.14
C GLN A 317 7.76 29.89 5.06
N ASN A 318 7.17 29.33 4.00
CA ASN A 318 7.87 28.71 2.92
C ASN A 318 8.22 29.68 1.76
N GLY A 319 7.77 30.94 1.83
CA GLY A 319 7.98 31.92 0.76
C GLY A 319 7.29 31.55 -0.56
N ILE A 320 6.15 30.86 -0.49
CA ILE A 320 5.40 30.39 -1.67
C ILE A 320 4.23 31.34 -1.93
N ASP A 321 4.13 31.84 -3.16
CA ASP A 321 2.99 32.64 -3.60
C ASP A 321 1.77 31.71 -3.84
N PRO A 322 0.61 31.97 -3.23
CA PRO A 322 -0.61 31.20 -3.48
C PRO A 322 -1.01 31.11 -4.96
N SER A 323 -0.67 32.11 -5.77
CA SER A 323 -0.94 32.14 -7.22
C SER A 323 -0.27 30.98 -7.99
N TRP A 324 0.80 30.37 -7.43
CA TRP A 324 1.46 29.19 -8.02
C TRP A 324 0.58 27.92 -8.00
N MET A 325 -0.54 27.94 -7.29
CA MET A 325 -1.55 26.89 -7.43
C MET A 325 -2.25 26.90 -8.80
N VAL A 326 -2.02 27.94 -9.61
CA VAL A 326 -2.52 28.05 -10.98
C VAL A 326 -1.33 27.93 -11.94
N VAL A 327 -1.42 26.98 -12.86
CA VAL A 327 -0.35 26.62 -13.81
C VAL A 327 -0.52 27.40 -15.10
N GLU A 328 0.53 28.11 -15.53
CA GLU A 328 0.63 28.77 -16.83
C GLU A 328 1.61 28.07 -17.76
N ILE A 329 2.64 27.49 -17.16
CA ILE A 329 3.69 26.78 -17.85
C ILE A 329 3.72 25.36 -17.29
N LEU A 330 3.43 24.39 -18.16
CA LEU A 330 3.43 22.98 -17.77
C LEU A 330 4.81 22.36 -18.08
N PRO A 331 5.49 21.78 -17.10
CA PRO A 331 6.75 21.08 -17.33
C PRO A 331 6.53 19.77 -18.10
N VAL A 332 7.43 19.47 -19.02
CA VAL A 332 7.46 18.23 -19.79
C VAL A 332 8.63 17.39 -19.31
N LEU A 333 8.34 16.19 -18.84
CA LEU A 333 9.34 15.27 -18.34
C LEU A 333 10.36 14.86 -19.42
N PRO A 334 11.59 14.52 -19.02
CA PRO A 334 12.60 13.96 -19.92
C PRO A 334 12.11 12.73 -20.69
N PRO A 335 12.54 12.55 -21.96
CA PRO A 335 12.08 11.43 -22.81
C PRO A 335 12.39 10.05 -22.25
N GLU A 336 13.52 9.88 -21.56
CA GLU A 336 13.92 8.59 -20.98
C GLU A 336 13.01 8.15 -19.80
N LEU A 337 12.29 9.09 -19.15
CA LEU A 337 11.30 8.78 -18.12
C LEU A 337 9.92 8.40 -18.71
N ARG A 338 9.70 8.62 -20.04
CA ARG A 338 8.49 8.28 -20.77
C ARG A 338 8.82 7.67 -22.13
N PRO A 339 9.60 6.57 -22.17
CA PRO A 339 10.17 6.06 -23.41
C PRO A 339 9.13 5.51 -24.37
N ILE A 340 9.53 5.42 -25.65
CA ILE A 340 8.85 4.66 -26.70
C ILE A 340 9.76 3.50 -27.06
N ILE A 341 9.29 2.28 -26.86
CA ILE A 341 10.06 1.07 -27.06
C ILE A 341 9.46 0.30 -28.23
N PRO A 342 10.25 0.02 -29.27
CA PRO A 342 9.81 -0.83 -30.39
C PRO A 342 9.65 -2.28 -29.90
N LEU A 343 8.55 -2.91 -30.27
CA LEU A 343 8.25 -4.31 -30.01
C LEU A 343 8.36 -5.11 -31.32
N SER A 344 8.47 -6.43 -31.19
CA SER A 344 8.41 -7.34 -32.35
C SER A 344 7.11 -7.15 -33.12
N GLY A 345 7.19 -7.17 -34.48
CA GLY A 345 6.03 -6.97 -35.34
C GLY A 345 5.66 -5.51 -35.61
N GLY A 346 6.60 -4.55 -35.47
CA GLY A 346 6.40 -3.13 -35.84
C GLY A 346 5.47 -2.36 -34.88
N LYS A 347 5.14 -2.92 -33.71
CA LYS A 347 4.36 -2.27 -32.66
C LYS A 347 5.27 -1.48 -31.74
N PHE A 348 4.70 -0.49 -31.05
CA PHE A 348 5.41 0.31 -30.06
C PHE A 348 4.70 0.24 -28.71
N ALA A 349 5.47 0.09 -27.65
CA ALA A 349 5.03 0.36 -26.30
C ALA A 349 5.42 1.79 -25.95
N THR A 350 4.47 2.57 -25.46
CA THR A 350 4.68 3.97 -25.07
C THR A 350 4.13 4.19 -23.66
N SER A 351 4.72 5.14 -22.94
CA SER A 351 4.14 5.60 -21.67
C SER A 351 2.84 6.34 -21.93
N ASP A 352 1.85 6.16 -21.07
CA ASP A 352 0.57 6.86 -21.14
C ASP A 352 0.73 8.40 -21.07
N LEU A 353 1.79 8.88 -20.40
CA LEU A 353 2.11 10.31 -20.34
C LEU A 353 2.31 10.95 -21.72
N ASN A 354 2.85 10.23 -22.70
CA ASN A 354 3.02 10.75 -24.04
C ASN A 354 1.68 11.06 -24.72
N ASP A 355 0.69 10.20 -24.56
CA ASP A 355 -0.65 10.42 -25.11
C ASP A 355 -1.38 11.58 -24.40
N LEU A 356 -1.18 11.70 -23.09
CA LEU A 356 -1.72 12.80 -22.31
C LEU A 356 -1.09 14.15 -22.72
N TYR A 357 0.25 14.23 -22.87
CA TYR A 357 0.92 15.43 -23.36
C TYR A 357 0.50 15.79 -24.79
N ARG A 358 0.36 14.82 -25.69
CA ARG A 358 -0.13 15.03 -27.06
C ARG A 358 -1.51 15.68 -27.05
N ARG A 359 -2.40 15.23 -26.19
CA ARG A 359 -3.75 15.81 -26.03
C ARG A 359 -3.69 17.26 -25.59
N ILE A 360 -2.83 17.58 -24.61
CA ILE A 360 -2.65 18.95 -24.14
C ILE A 360 -2.15 19.84 -25.27
N ILE A 361 -1.08 19.44 -25.97
CA ILE A 361 -0.49 20.25 -27.04
C ILE A 361 -1.52 20.51 -28.15
N ASN A 362 -2.25 19.48 -28.59
CA ASN A 362 -3.27 19.62 -29.62
C ASN A 362 -4.41 20.56 -29.19
N ARG A 363 -4.88 20.46 -27.95
CA ARG A 363 -5.90 21.34 -27.40
C ARG A 363 -5.40 22.76 -27.23
N ASN A 364 -4.19 22.92 -26.72
CA ASN A 364 -3.56 24.21 -26.53
C ASN A 364 -3.36 24.94 -27.83
N ASN A 365 -2.81 24.28 -28.84
CA ASN A 365 -2.60 24.88 -30.18
C ASN A 365 -3.93 25.24 -30.86
N ARG A 366 -4.95 24.38 -30.69
CA ARG A 366 -6.29 24.68 -31.21
C ARG A 366 -6.91 25.90 -30.53
N LEU A 367 -6.81 25.98 -29.20
CA LEU A 367 -7.32 27.09 -28.43
C LEU A 367 -6.60 28.39 -28.78
N ALA A 368 -5.27 28.38 -28.88
CA ALA A 368 -4.49 29.54 -29.28
C ALA A 368 -4.95 30.08 -30.64
N ARG A 369 -5.14 29.20 -31.64
CA ARG A 369 -5.64 29.57 -32.95
C ARG A 369 -7.07 30.15 -32.90
N LEU A 370 -7.95 29.58 -32.06
CA LEU A 370 -9.32 30.10 -31.93
C LEU A 370 -9.35 31.48 -31.27
N ILE A 371 -8.45 31.75 -30.34
CA ILE A 371 -8.28 33.07 -29.73
C ILE A 371 -7.78 34.08 -30.76
N GLU A 372 -6.79 33.71 -31.59
CA GLU A 372 -6.25 34.56 -32.65
C GLU A 372 -7.31 34.95 -33.70
N ILE A 373 -8.22 34.02 -34.03
CA ILE A 373 -9.30 34.23 -35.02
C ILE A 373 -10.48 35.04 -34.44
N GLY A 374 -10.54 35.20 -33.10
CA GLY A 374 -11.67 35.86 -32.44
C GLY A 374 -12.95 35.00 -32.43
N ALA A 375 -12.84 33.72 -32.21
CA ALA A 375 -13.98 32.78 -32.16
C ALA A 375 -15.01 33.17 -31.08
N PRO A 376 -16.31 32.82 -31.25
CA PRO A 376 -17.36 33.11 -30.28
C PRO A 376 -17.05 32.54 -28.89
N ASP A 377 -17.43 33.28 -27.84
CA ASP A 377 -17.13 32.97 -26.45
C ASP A 377 -17.61 31.59 -26.01
N VAL A 378 -18.74 31.11 -26.52
CA VAL A 378 -19.25 29.76 -26.21
C VAL A 378 -18.27 28.68 -26.65
N ILE A 379 -17.64 28.85 -27.82
CA ILE A 379 -16.63 27.89 -28.33
C ILE A 379 -15.34 28.01 -27.50
N LEU A 380 -14.91 29.24 -27.24
CA LEU A 380 -13.72 29.50 -26.43
C LEU A 380 -13.85 28.90 -25.01
N ARG A 381 -14.99 29.10 -24.38
CA ARG A 381 -15.27 28.53 -23.04
C ARG A 381 -15.19 27.00 -23.03
N ASN A 382 -15.76 26.33 -24.00
CA ASN A 382 -15.71 24.89 -24.13
C ASN A 382 -14.26 24.38 -24.34
N GLU A 383 -13.50 25.01 -25.24
CA GLU A 383 -12.10 24.61 -25.47
C GLU A 383 -11.20 24.93 -24.28
N LYS A 384 -11.40 26.04 -23.56
CA LYS A 384 -10.73 26.36 -22.31
C LYS A 384 -11.01 25.30 -21.24
N ARG A 385 -12.27 24.87 -21.07
CA ARG A 385 -12.67 23.79 -20.17
C ARG A 385 -12.01 22.48 -20.55
N MET A 386 -11.96 22.13 -21.83
CA MET A 386 -11.32 20.91 -22.32
C MET A 386 -9.81 20.94 -22.14
N LEU A 387 -9.16 22.10 -22.19
CA LEU A 387 -7.74 22.26 -21.85
C LEU A 387 -7.53 22.01 -20.35
N GLN A 388 -8.34 22.61 -19.47
CA GLN A 388 -8.32 22.36 -18.03
C GLN A 388 -8.43 20.86 -17.74
N GLU A 389 -9.42 20.17 -18.31
CA GLU A 389 -9.61 18.73 -18.12
C GLU A 389 -8.45 17.88 -18.65
N SER A 390 -7.76 18.32 -19.70
CA SER A 390 -6.59 17.61 -20.25
C SER A 390 -5.36 17.75 -19.35
N VAL A 391 -5.15 18.92 -18.75
CA VAL A 391 -4.06 19.15 -17.78
C VAL A 391 -4.36 18.41 -16.49
N ASP A 392 -5.61 18.42 -16.01
CA ASP A 392 -6.02 17.63 -14.84
C ASP A 392 -5.68 16.15 -15.01
N ALA A 393 -5.93 15.60 -16.22
CA ALA A 393 -5.65 14.20 -16.49
C ALA A 393 -4.16 13.83 -16.49
N VAL A 394 -3.26 14.75 -16.88
CA VAL A 394 -1.81 14.51 -16.78
C VAL A 394 -1.37 14.50 -15.32
N ILE A 395 -1.91 15.40 -14.50
CA ILE A 395 -1.51 15.53 -13.10
C ILE A 395 -2.14 14.41 -12.27
N ASP A 396 -3.46 14.26 -12.31
CA ASP A 396 -4.20 13.21 -11.58
C ASP A 396 -5.46 12.80 -12.36
N ASN A 397 -5.39 11.69 -13.08
CA ASN A 397 -6.50 11.19 -13.88
C ASN A 397 -7.58 10.51 -13.03
N SER A 398 -7.26 10.04 -11.84
CA SER A 398 -8.16 9.28 -10.98
C SER A 398 -9.06 10.19 -10.13
N HIS A 399 -8.55 11.35 -9.70
CA HIS A 399 -9.23 12.28 -8.79
C HIS A 399 -9.53 13.59 -9.51
N ARG A 400 -10.48 13.56 -10.43
CA ARG A 400 -10.97 14.71 -11.17
C ARG A 400 -12.51 14.71 -11.21
N PRO A 401 -13.18 15.87 -11.43
CA PRO A 401 -14.63 15.95 -11.44
C PRO A 401 -15.30 15.13 -12.56
N SER A 402 -14.63 15.03 -13.71
CA SER A 402 -15.10 14.25 -14.85
C SER A 402 -14.59 12.81 -14.79
N LYS A 403 -15.20 11.92 -15.59
CA LYS A 403 -14.75 10.53 -15.68
C LYS A 403 -13.28 10.45 -16.10
N PRO A 404 -12.51 9.47 -15.58
CA PRO A 404 -11.12 9.27 -15.98
C PRO A 404 -10.96 9.15 -17.49
N MET A 405 -9.92 9.75 -18.05
CA MET A 405 -9.57 9.54 -19.44
C MET A 405 -9.08 8.12 -19.65
N MET A 406 -9.61 7.45 -20.67
CA MET A 406 -9.32 6.05 -20.96
C MET A 406 -8.55 5.92 -22.28
N ASN A 407 -7.74 4.86 -22.34
CA ASN A 407 -7.05 4.44 -23.55
C ASN A 407 -8.00 3.64 -24.48
N SER A 408 -7.51 3.21 -25.63
CA SER A 408 -8.26 2.40 -26.60
C SER A 408 -8.77 1.06 -26.05
N LYS A 409 -8.15 0.55 -24.99
CA LYS A 409 -8.55 -0.69 -24.29
C LYS A 409 -9.55 -0.44 -23.15
N ARG A 410 -10.06 0.77 -23.00
CA ARG A 410 -10.95 1.22 -21.92
C ARG A 410 -10.32 1.11 -20.51
N LEU A 411 -9.00 1.19 -20.43
CA LEU A 411 -8.29 1.31 -19.17
C LEU A 411 -7.98 2.79 -18.92
N PRO A 412 -8.02 3.27 -17.66
CA PRO A 412 -7.64 4.65 -17.37
C PRO A 412 -6.16 4.85 -17.67
N TYR A 413 -5.82 6.02 -18.24
CA TYR A 413 -4.43 6.42 -18.41
C TYR A 413 -3.76 6.62 -17.05
N GLN A 414 -2.51 6.21 -16.95
CA GLN A 414 -1.67 6.44 -15.80
C GLN A 414 -1.16 7.88 -15.79
N SER A 415 -1.42 8.60 -14.70
CA SER A 415 -1.04 10.01 -14.51
C SER A 415 0.25 10.16 -13.70
N LEU A 416 0.78 11.39 -13.61
CA LEU A 416 1.94 11.71 -12.77
C LEU A 416 1.71 11.37 -11.29
N THR A 417 0.49 11.58 -10.80
CA THR A 417 0.11 11.22 -9.42
C THR A 417 0.16 9.71 -9.21
N ASP A 418 -0.25 8.92 -10.20
CA ASP A 418 -0.20 7.46 -10.13
C ASP A 418 1.25 6.94 -10.10
N ASP A 419 2.17 7.65 -10.78
CA ASP A 419 3.61 7.35 -10.73
C ASP A 419 4.23 7.64 -9.35
N LEU A 420 3.63 8.51 -8.56
CA LEU A 420 4.08 8.81 -7.19
C LEU A 420 3.39 7.94 -6.14
N ARG A 421 2.09 7.68 -6.33
CA ARG A 421 1.18 7.06 -5.35
C ARG A 421 1.14 5.54 -5.45
N GLY A 422 0.83 4.89 -4.33
CA GLY A 422 0.52 3.46 -4.27
C GLY A 422 1.74 2.54 -4.28
N LYS A 423 1.49 1.24 -4.40
CA LYS A 423 2.54 0.19 -4.33
C LYS A 423 3.55 0.26 -5.47
N LYS A 424 3.13 0.77 -6.63
CA LYS A 424 3.95 0.86 -7.85
C LYS A 424 4.57 2.23 -8.03
N GLY A 425 4.22 3.19 -7.19
CA GLY A 425 4.74 4.55 -7.24
C GLY A 425 6.22 4.64 -6.81
N ILE A 426 6.89 5.72 -7.23
CA ILE A 426 8.32 5.94 -7.01
C ILE A 426 8.70 5.85 -5.52
N PHE A 427 7.89 6.43 -4.62
CA PHE A 427 8.19 6.40 -3.19
C PHE A 427 8.30 4.98 -2.63
N ARG A 428 7.41 4.08 -3.02
CA ARG A 428 7.39 2.71 -2.51
C ARG A 428 8.24 1.73 -3.32
N LYS A 429 8.39 1.97 -4.62
CA LYS A 429 9.09 1.05 -5.52
C LYS A 429 10.58 1.35 -5.68
N ASN A 430 10.98 2.63 -5.61
CA ASN A 430 12.32 3.07 -5.96
C ASN A 430 13.07 3.79 -4.81
N LEU A 431 12.37 4.43 -3.87
CA LEU A 431 12.98 5.17 -2.76
C LEU A 431 13.01 4.37 -1.46
N LEU A 432 11.88 3.80 -1.02
CA LEU A 432 11.86 2.96 0.19
C LEU A 432 12.49 1.59 -0.01
N GLY A 433 12.58 1.12 -1.24
CA GLY A 433 13.24 -0.13 -1.58
C GLY A 433 13.64 -0.13 -3.05
N LYS A 434 14.81 -0.69 -3.35
CA LYS A 434 15.33 -0.82 -4.72
C LYS A 434 15.62 -2.28 -5.04
N ARG A 435 15.60 -2.65 -6.33
CA ARG A 435 16.18 -3.91 -6.78
C ARG A 435 17.70 -3.81 -6.71
N VAL A 436 18.32 -4.84 -6.15
CA VAL A 436 19.78 -4.88 -5.97
C VAL A 436 20.39 -5.98 -6.82
N ASP A 437 21.58 -5.73 -7.35
CA ASP A 437 22.39 -6.69 -8.08
C ASP A 437 23.02 -7.71 -7.13
N TYR A 438 23.68 -8.72 -7.66
CA TYR A 438 24.32 -9.81 -6.91
C TYR A 438 23.35 -10.54 -5.98
N SER A 439 22.17 -10.80 -6.48
CA SER A 439 21.09 -11.45 -5.76
C SER A 439 20.50 -12.58 -6.58
N GLY A 440 20.11 -13.65 -5.92
CA GLY A 440 19.44 -14.78 -6.51
C GLY A 440 18.21 -15.17 -5.71
N ARG A 441 17.38 -16.03 -6.28
CA ARG A 441 16.21 -16.61 -5.62
C ARG A 441 16.04 -18.06 -6.02
N ALA A 442 15.87 -18.94 -5.05
CA ALA A 442 15.59 -20.35 -5.29
C ALA A 442 14.65 -20.94 -4.23
N VAL A 443 14.13 -22.12 -4.52
CA VAL A 443 13.37 -22.94 -3.57
C VAL A 443 14.31 -23.41 -2.45
N ILE A 444 13.79 -23.55 -1.23
CA ILE A 444 14.54 -24.04 -0.08
C ILE A 444 14.23 -25.50 0.22
N VAL A 445 15.23 -26.22 0.71
CA VAL A 445 15.13 -27.59 1.25
C VAL A 445 15.90 -27.67 2.56
N GLY A 446 15.44 -28.52 3.47
CA GLY A 446 16.14 -28.78 4.72
C GLY A 446 17.39 -29.65 4.48
N ASP A 447 18.49 -29.27 5.14
CA ASP A 447 19.71 -30.10 5.14
C ASP A 447 20.27 -30.18 6.56
N PRO A 448 20.11 -31.32 7.22
CA PRO A 448 20.62 -31.53 8.59
C PRO A 448 22.15 -31.63 8.68
N SER A 449 22.84 -31.78 7.56
CA SER A 449 24.32 -31.88 7.55
C SER A 449 25.01 -30.52 7.71
N LEU A 450 24.26 -29.44 7.58
CA LEU A 450 24.76 -28.08 7.75
C LEU A 450 24.93 -27.73 9.23
N ARG A 451 25.89 -26.85 9.51
CA ARG A 451 26.01 -26.19 10.83
C ARG A 451 25.07 -24.98 10.86
N LEU A 452 24.79 -24.48 12.07
CA LEU A 452 23.86 -23.36 12.28
C LEU A 452 24.27 -22.09 11.52
N ASP A 453 25.55 -21.89 11.31
CA ASP A 453 26.13 -20.75 10.59
C ASP A 453 26.30 -20.99 9.07
N GLN A 454 25.86 -22.12 8.53
CA GLN A 454 26.06 -22.51 7.13
C GLN A 454 24.74 -22.59 6.37
N CYS A 455 24.82 -22.29 5.06
CA CYS A 455 23.75 -22.55 4.11
C CYS A 455 24.32 -23.23 2.84
N GLY A 456 23.52 -24.05 2.18
CA GLY A 456 23.88 -24.60 0.88
C GLY A 456 23.39 -23.71 -0.23
N VAL A 457 24.29 -23.25 -1.11
CA VAL A 457 23.94 -22.44 -2.28
C VAL A 457 24.22 -23.26 -3.54
N PRO A 458 23.25 -23.36 -4.49
CA PRO A 458 23.48 -24.05 -5.74
C PRO A 458 24.69 -23.47 -6.51
N LYS A 459 25.53 -24.35 -7.05
CA LYS A 459 26.74 -23.96 -7.79
C LYS A 459 26.48 -22.96 -8.89
N SER A 460 25.43 -23.18 -9.71
CA SER A 460 25.03 -22.28 -10.81
C SER A 460 24.64 -20.88 -10.32
N VAL A 461 23.88 -20.80 -9.22
CA VAL A 461 23.49 -19.54 -8.61
C VAL A 461 24.71 -18.82 -8.02
N ALA A 462 25.58 -19.56 -7.33
CA ALA A 462 26.80 -19.01 -6.75
C ALA A 462 27.75 -18.46 -7.82
N LEU A 463 27.94 -19.18 -8.91
CA LEU A 463 28.81 -18.75 -10.02
C LEU A 463 28.35 -17.42 -10.62
N GLU A 464 27.04 -17.27 -10.87
CA GLU A 464 26.52 -16.02 -11.45
C GLU A 464 26.60 -14.85 -10.46
N MET A 465 26.30 -15.10 -9.17
CA MET A 465 26.36 -14.04 -8.15
C MET A 465 27.79 -13.58 -7.83
N PHE A 466 28.75 -14.50 -7.80
CA PHE A 466 30.15 -14.20 -7.50
C PHE A 466 31.01 -13.97 -8.76
N LYS A 467 30.39 -13.93 -9.94
CA LYS A 467 31.08 -13.79 -11.24
C LYS A 467 32.17 -12.70 -11.29
N PRO A 468 31.95 -11.46 -10.79
CA PRO A 468 33.00 -10.43 -10.77
C PRO A 468 34.21 -10.79 -9.92
N PHE A 469 33.99 -11.47 -8.79
CA PHE A 469 35.05 -11.89 -7.90
C PHE A 469 35.86 -13.05 -8.51
N VAL A 470 35.20 -13.96 -9.18
CA VAL A 470 35.85 -15.06 -9.94
C VAL A 470 36.67 -14.51 -11.10
N ILE A 471 36.15 -13.53 -11.85
CA ILE A 471 36.88 -12.85 -12.92
C ILE A 471 38.12 -12.16 -12.37
N HIS A 472 38.01 -11.47 -11.23
CA HIS A 472 39.16 -10.83 -10.60
C HIS A 472 40.25 -11.82 -10.23
N GLU A 473 39.87 -12.94 -9.59
CA GLU A 473 40.80 -13.97 -9.16
C GLU A 473 41.48 -14.70 -10.36
N LEU A 474 40.73 -14.89 -11.48
CA LEU A 474 41.28 -15.45 -12.72
C LEU A 474 42.34 -14.54 -13.36
N LEU A 475 42.12 -13.22 -13.29
CA LEU A 475 43.07 -12.23 -13.80
C LEU A 475 44.30 -12.10 -12.91
N ASP A 476 44.08 -12.05 -11.59
CA ASP A 476 45.15 -11.89 -10.60
C ASP A 476 46.09 -13.11 -10.57
N LYS A 477 45.59 -14.29 -10.74
CA LYS A 477 46.38 -15.52 -10.83
C LYS A 477 46.87 -15.86 -12.25
N GLU A 478 46.68 -14.96 -13.20
CA GLU A 478 47.13 -15.11 -14.61
C GLU A 478 46.55 -16.33 -15.36
N PHE A 479 45.43 -16.88 -14.89
CA PHE A 479 44.72 -17.96 -15.62
C PHE A 479 44.02 -17.43 -16.86
N ALA A 480 43.62 -16.18 -16.87
CA ALA A 480 43.03 -15.51 -18.02
C ALA A 480 43.79 -14.21 -18.34
N PRO A 481 44.18 -13.96 -19.60
CA PRO A 481 44.91 -12.78 -20.00
C PRO A 481 44.07 -11.51 -20.05
N ASN A 482 42.75 -11.62 -20.10
CA ASN A 482 41.82 -10.48 -20.11
C ASN A 482 40.40 -10.91 -19.68
N VAL A 483 39.57 -9.90 -19.39
CA VAL A 483 38.18 -10.10 -18.94
C VAL A 483 37.31 -10.89 -19.89
N ARG A 484 37.60 -10.80 -21.20
CA ARG A 484 36.81 -11.53 -22.21
C ARG A 484 37.07 -13.05 -22.13
N VAL A 485 38.30 -13.44 -22.09
CA VAL A 485 38.69 -14.86 -21.93
C VAL A 485 38.20 -15.40 -20.59
N ALA A 486 38.31 -14.63 -19.51
CA ALA A 486 37.75 -15.02 -18.21
C ALA A 486 36.24 -15.28 -18.28
N LYS A 487 35.49 -14.48 -19.03
CA LYS A 487 34.07 -14.68 -19.23
C LYS A 487 33.79 -15.94 -20.09
N ASP A 488 34.55 -16.14 -21.14
CA ASP A 488 34.42 -17.32 -22.02
C ASP A 488 34.68 -18.60 -21.21
N MET A 489 35.75 -18.64 -20.36
CA MET A 489 36.02 -19.76 -19.43
C MET A 489 34.86 -20.01 -18.43
N ILE A 490 34.26 -18.95 -17.91
CA ILE A 490 33.10 -19.08 -16.99
C ILE A 490 31.85 -19.62 -17.72
N GLU A 491 31.64 -19.22 -18.98
CA GLU A 491 30.52 -19.71 -19.79
C GLU A 491 30.71 -21.17 -20.22
N GLU A 492 31.95 -21.62 -20.37
CA GLU A 492 32.31 -23.01 -20.67
C GLU A 492 32.38 -23.90 -19.42
N GLU A 493 32.19 -23.31 -18.21
CA GLU A 493 32.21 -24.03 -16.92
C GLU A 493 33.43 -24.93 -16.70
N GLU A 494 34.63 -24.44 -17.06
CA GLU A 494 35.86 -25.19 -16.88
C GLU A 494 36.08 -25.65 -15.43
N ASP A 495 36.67 -26.80 -15.17
CA ASP A 495 36.83 -27.37 -13.83
C ASP A 495 37.57 -26.44 -12.86
N ILE A 496 38.52 -25.67 -13.35
CA ILE A 496 39.29 -24.70 -12.55
C ILE A 496 38.37 -23.58 -11.95
N ILE A 497 37.25 -23.27 -12.58
CA ILE A 497 36.31 -22.26 -12.13
C ILE A 497 35.68 -22.64 -10.78
N TRP A 498 35.38 -23.92 -10.60
CA TRP A 498 34.80 -24.42 -9.35
C TRP A 498 35.75 -24.33 -8.17
N ASP A 499 37.05 -24.66 -8.40
CA ASP A 499 38.08 -24.50 -7.37
C ASP A 499 38.32 -23.04 -6.97
N ILE A 500 38.25 -22.13 -7.96
CA ILE A 500 38.35 -20.69 -7.71
C ILE A 500 37.10 -20.18 -7.00
N LEU A 501 35.92 -20.60 -7.41
CA LEU A 501 34.67 -20.20 -6.78
C LEU A 501 34.65 -20.62 -5.31
N GLU A 502 35.06 -21.86 -4.97
CA GLU A 502 35.13 -22.33 -3.59
C GLU A 502 36.06 -21.44 -2.74
N LYS A 503 37.23 -21.06 -3.27
CA LYS A 503 38.14 -20.14 -2.57
C LYS A 503 37.60 -18.72 -2.44
N VAL A 504 36.88 -18.23 -3.45
CA VAL A 504 36.28 -16.88 -3.42
C VAL A 504 35.17 -16.79 -2.41
N ILE A 505 34.41 -17.85 -2.20
CA ILE A 505 33.27 -17.88 -1.28
C ILE A 505 33.73 -18.06 0.17
N ASP A 506 34.86 -18.72 0.38
CA ASP A 506 35.35 -19.02 1.72
C ASP A 506 35.51 -17.74 2.58
N GLY A 507 34.92 -17.78 3.78
CA GLY A 507 34.94 -16.66 4.73
C GLY A 507 34.09 -15.47 4.36
N LYS A 508 33.30 -15.51 3.25
CA LYS A 508 32.37 -14.45 2.83
C LYS A 508 30.94 -14.87 3.08
N PRO A 509 30.29 -14.37 4.13
CA PRO A 509 28.89 -14.67 4.38
C PRO A 509 27.98 -14.08 3.32
N VAL A 510 26.86 -14.75 3.07
CA VAL A 510 25.73 -14.28 2.25
C VAL A 510 24.51 -14.06 3.12
N LEU A 511 23.63 -13.16 2.71
CA LEU A 511 22.36 -12.93 3.39
C LEU A 511 21.28 -13.80 2.76
N LEU A 512 20.54 -14.53 3.59
CA LEU A 512 19.30 -15.19 3.18
C LEU A 512 18.10 -14.40 3.72
N ASN A 513 17.08 -14.25 2.90
CA ASN A 513 15.84 -13.56 3.25
C ASN A 513 14.62 -14.34 2.76
N ARG A 514 13.63 -14.50 3.64
CA ARG A 514 12.30 -15.00 3.28
C ARG A 514 11.25 -13.88 3.35
N ALA A 515 10.49 -13.70 2.28
CA ALA A 515 9.34 -12.82 2.29
C ALA A 515 8.08 -13.53 2.86
N PRO A 516 7.24 -12.85 3.66
CA PRO A 516 7.35 -11.45 4.09
C PRO A 516 8.37 -11.25 5.22
N THR A 517 9.17 -10.19 5.13
CA THR A 517 10.14 -9.83 6.18
C THR A 517 9.43 -9.07 7.30
N LEU A 518 9.01 -9.79 8.33
CA LEU A 518 8.21 -9.25 9.43
C LEU A 518 9.06 -8.72 10.60
N HIS A 519 10.25 -9.27 10.79
CA HIS A 519 11.18 -8.90 11.86
C HIS A 519 12.63 -9.12 11.42
N LYS A 520 13.59 -8.68 12.23
CA LYS A 520 15.00 -8.74 11.86
C LYS A 520 15.52 -10.15 11.58
N TYR A 521 14.97 -11.18 12.22
CA TYR A 521 15.38 -12.58 12.03
C TYR A 521 14.94 -13.18 10.69
N SER A 522 14.12 -12.49 9.93
CA SER A 522 13.77 -12.90 8.56
C SER A 522 14.88 -12.61 7.54
N ILE A 523 15.95 -11.92 7.96
CA ILE A 523 17.19 -11.76 7.23
C ILE A 523 18.34 -12.21 8.13
N GLN A 524 19.08 -13.22 7.73
CA GLN A 524 20.25 -13.71 8.48
C GLN A 524 21.40 -14.01 7.54
N ALA A 525 22.61 -13.91 8.06
CA ALA A 525 23.85 -14.22 7.35
C ALA A 525 24.30 -15.67 7.60
N PHE A 526 24.81 -16.30 6.56
CA PHE A 526 25.33 -17.65 6.59
C PHE A 526 26.60 -17.76 5.76
N TYR A 527 27.50 -18.64 6.12
CA TYR A 527 28.60 -19.03 5.26
C TYR A 527 28.08 -19.97 4.17
N PRO A 528 28.22 -19.60 2.89
CA PRO A 528 27.73 -20.44 1.80
C PRO A 528 28.61 -21.66 1.59
N LYS A 529 27.97 -22.82 1.40
CA LYS A 529 28.59 -24.07 0.98
C LYS A 529 28.04 -24.43 -0.38
N LEU A 530 28.91 -24.74 -1.32
CA LEU A 530 28.49 -25.14 -2.68
C LEU A 530 27.78 -26.50 -2.63
N VAL A 531 26.61 -26.55 -3.22
CA VAL A 531 25.79 -27.77 -3.27
C VAL A 531 25.34 -28.08 -4.69
N GLU A 532 25.16 -29.36 -4.98
CA GLU A 532 24.57 -29.81 -6.23
C GLU A 532 23.05 -29.62 -6.21
N GLY A 533 22.48 -29.42 -7.39
CA GLY A 533 21.04 -29.16 -7.58
C GLY A 533 20.70 -27.69 -7.69
N GLU A 534 19.41 -27.37 -7.64
CA GLU A 534 18.89 -26.00 -7.88
C GLU A 534 18.27 -25.37 -6.62
N ALA A 535 18.23 -26.09 -5.50
CA ALA A 535 17.60 -25.61 -4.26
C ALA A 535 18.64 -25.11 -3.25
N ILE A 536 18.33 -24.00 -2.60
CA ILE A 536 19.06 -23.52 -1.43
C ILE A 536 18.84 -24.49 -0.28
N ARG A 537 19.90 -24.93 0.36
CA ARG A 537 19.82 -25.78 1.54
C ARG A 537 19.88 -24.96 2.81
N LEU A 538 18.95 -25.24 3.71
CA LEU A 538 18.75 -24.47 4.93
C LEU A 538 18.86 -25.36 6.17
N HIS A 539 19.52 -24.86 7.21
CA HIS A 539 19.61 -25.53 8.48
C HIS A 539 18.24 -25.64 9.14
N PRO A 540 17.81 -26.80 9.65
CA PRO A 540 16.46 -26.98 10.19
C PRO A 540 16.09 -26.06 11.36
N LEU A 541 17.03 -25.74 12.24
CA LEU A 541 16.75 -24.92 13.43
C LEU A 541 16.44 -23.45 13.14
N VAL A 542 16.86 -22.92 11.98
CA VAL A 542 16.56 -21.52 11.60
C VAL A 542 15.18 -21.34 10.97
N CYS A 543 14.50 -22.42 10.64
CA CYS A 543 13.17 -22.37 10.00
C CYS A 543 12.16 -21.60 10.83
N LYS A 544 12.19 -21.70 12.17
CA LYS A 544 11.30 -20.96 13.06
C LYS A 544 11.52 -19.46 12.98
N ALA A 545 12.78 -19.01 12.90
CA ALA A 545 13.13 -17.60 12.78
C ALA A 545 12.66 -17.00 11.45
N PHE A 546 12.78 -17.74 10.36
CA PHE A 546 12.28 -17.35 9.04
C PHE A 546 10.78 -17.57 8.85
N ASN A 547 10.12 -18.26 9.76
CA ASN A 547 8.77 -18.82 9.56
C ASN A 547 8.67 -19.59 8.24
N ALA A 548 9.72 -20.39 7.95
CA ALA A 548 9.87 -21.15 6.72
C ALA A 548 9.48 -22.61 6.90
N ASP A 549 8.87 -23.18 5.88
CA ASP A 549 8.66 -24.59 5.71
C ASP A 549 9.13 -25.04 4.32
N PHE A 550 9.19 -26.33 4.08
CA PHE A 550 9.72 -26.89 2.85
C PHE A 550 8.61 -27.37 1.89
N ASP A 551 7.47 -26.70 1.91
CA ASP A 551 6.32 -27.00 1.06
C ASP A 551 6.36 -26.34 -0.33
N GLY A 552 7.49 -25.74 -0.68
CA GLY A 552 7.71 -24.96 -1.92
C GLY A 552 8.11 -23.52 -1.66
N ASP A 553 8.40 -23.17 -0.41
CA ASP A 553 8.92 -21.85 -0.05
C ASP A 553 10.20 -21.52 -0.80
N GLN A 554 10.37 -20.24 -1.11
CA GLN A 554 11.54 -19.67 -1.74
C GLN A 554 12.21 -18.65 -0.85
N MET A 555 13.54 -18.58 -0.96
CA MET A 555 14.33 -17.54 -0.31
C MET A 555 15.18 -16.78 -1.31
N SER A 556 15.44 -15.51 -1.04
CA SER A 556 16.42 -14.73 -1.76
C SER A 556 17.78 -14.82 -1.06
N VAL A 557 18.83 -14.85 -1.86
CA VAL A 557 20.24 -14.82 -1.42
C VAL A 557 20.90 -13.56 -1.95
N HIS A 558 21.69 -12.89 -1.13
CA HIS A 558 22.37 -11.65 -1.48
C HIS A 558 23.83 -11.71 -1.10
N VAL A 559 24.70 -11.28 -2.01
CA VAL A 559 26.16 -11.19 -1.78
C VAL A 559 26.49 -9.82 -1.21
N LEU A 560 27.36 -9.79 -0.21
CA LEU A 560 27.88 -8.58 0.38
C LEU A 560 29.13 -8.12 -0.37
N LEU A 561 29.21 -6.84 -0.72
CA LEU A 561 30.24 -6.32 -1.62
C LEU A 561 31.37 -5.60 -0.90
N THR A 562 31.07 -4.90 0.20
CA THR A 562 32.05 -4.11 0.93
C THR A 562 32.57 -4.84 2.16
N GLN A 563 33.79 -4.49 2.59
CA GLN A 563 34.40 -5.08 3.76
C GLN A 563 33.62 -4.74 5.05
N GLU A 564 33.12 -3.51 5.15
CA GLU A 564 32.32 -3.06 6.28
C GLU A 564 31.02 -3.87 6.40
N ALA A 565 30.34 -4.12 5.26
CA ALA A 565 29.13 -4.94 5.24
C ALA A 565 29.42 -6.41 5.64
N LEU A 566 30.56 -6.97 5.23
CA LEU A 566 31.00 -8.29 5.64
C LEU A 566 31.27 -8.39 7.14
N GLU A 567 31.92 -7.37 7.72
CA GLU A 567 32.20 -7.31 9.16
C GLU A 567 30.92 -7.13 9.97
N GLU A 568 30.00 -6.26 9.55
CA GLU A 568 28.69 -6.10 10.15
C GLU A 568 27.90 -7.41 10.10
N ALA A 569 27.88 -8.11 8.97
CA ALA A 569 27.21 -9.38 8.83
C ALA A 569 27.76 -10.43 9.81
N LYS A 570 29.09 -10.53 9.94
CA LYS A 570 29.75 -11.46 10.87
C LYS A 570 29.48 -11.13 12.34
N ARG A 571 29.41 -9.86 12.70
CA ARG A 571 29.21 -9.42 14.07
C ARG A 571 27.77 -9.48 14.50
N ASP A 572 26.83 -9.00 13.65
CA ASP A 572 25.45 -8.69 14.07
C ASP A 572 24.37 -9.54 13.36
N ILE A 573 24.62 -10.03 12.14
CA ILE A 573 23.57 -10.64 11.30
C ILE A 573 23.71 -12.16 11.19
N MET A 574 24.82 -12.75 11.57
CA MET A 574 25.03 -14.20 11.52
C MET A 574 23.92 -14.95 12.28
N ALA A 575 23.48 -16.08 11.75
CA ALA A 575 22.49 -16.94 12.38
C ALA A 575 22.93 -17.41 13.77
N SER A 576 24.21 -17.72 13.94
CA SER A 576 24.80 -18.09 15.23
C SER A 576 24.78 -16.97 16.27
N ARG A 577 24.64 -15.71 15.88
CA ARG A 577 24.52 -14.56 16.79
C ARG A 577 23.07 -14.18 17.09
N ASN A 578 22.12 -14.61 16.27
CA ASN A 578 20.71 -14.26 16.32
C ASN A 578 19.82 -15.44 16.80
N ILE A 579 20.29 -16.22 17.75
CA ILE A 579 19.55 -17.39 18.28
C ILE A 579 18.51 -17.02 19.34
N VAL A 580 18.55 -15.81 19.89
CA VAL A 580 17.66 -15.35 20.98
C VAL A 580 16.68 -14.32 20.47
N ASN A 581 15.41 -14.46 20.84
CA ASN A 581 14.36 -13.50 20.52
C ASN A 581 14.42 -12.30 21.49
N ILE A 582 14.58 -11.11 20.95
CA ILE A 582 14.66 -9.86 21.74
C ILE A 582 13.36 -9.55 22.48
N SER A 583 12.19 -9.96 21.93
CA SER A 583 10.91 -9.62 22.54
C SER A 583 10.64 -10.32 23.88
N ASN A 584 11.09 -11.57 24.04
CA ASN A 584 10.81 -12.39 25.23
C ASN A 584 12.04 -13.11 25.79
N GLY A 585 13.22 -12.98 25.21
CA GLY A 585 14.46 -13.60 25.64
C GLY A 585 14.57 -15.12 25.42
N GLU A 586 13.58 -15.74 24.80
CA GLU A 586 13.57 -17.16 24.49
C GLU A 586 14.50 -17.52 23.33
N VAL A 587 15.02 -18.73 23.31
CA VAL A 587 15.83 -19.23 22.20
C VAL A 587 14.92 -19.58 21.03
N LEU A 588 15.17 -18.94 19.87
CA LEU A 588 14.43 -19.19 18.62
C LEU A 588 14.79 -20.52 17.98
N ALA A 589 16.07 -20.90 18.03
CA ALA A 589 16.63 -22.08 17.38
C ALA A 589 16.47 -23.37 18.20
N ASN A 590 15.39 -23.53 18.98
CA ASN A 590 15.12 -24.73 19.72
C ASN A 590 14.83 -25.94 18.83
N PRO A 591 15.33 -27.14 19.18
CA PRO A 591 14.94 -28.37 18.52
C PRO A 591 13.42 -28.58 18.52
N ALA A 592 12.91 -29.14 17.44
CA ALA A 592 11.47 -29.31 17.22
C ALA A 592 11.17 -30.58 16.41
N LYS A 593 9.90 -30.99 16.40
CA LYS A 593 9.39 -32.13 15.61
C LYS A 593 10.19 -33.41 15.77
N ASP A 594 10.78 -33.95 14.71
CA ASP A 594 11.48 -35.23 14.70
C ASP A 594 12.64 -35.29 15.69
N MET A 595 13.33 -34.17 15.92
CA MET A 595 14.37 -34.11 16.93
C MET A 595 13.84 -34.41 18.33
N LEU A 596 12.67 -33.89 18.69
CA LEU A 596 12.04 -34.07 19.98
C LEU A 596 11.57 -35.52 20.20
N ILE A 597 11.01 -36.13 19.14
CA ILE A 597 10.62 -37.55 19.25
C ILE A 597 11.85 -38.45 19.41
N GLY A 598 12.97 -38.15 18.73
CA GLY A 598 14.23 -38.82 18.89
C GLY A 598 14.73 -38.78 20.32
N PHE A 599 14.74 -37.60 20.97
CA PHE A 599 15.11 -37.45 22.36
C PHE A 599 14.17 -38.20 23.29
N TYR A 600 12.87 -38.14 23.06
CA TYR A 600 11.86 -38.74 23.89
C TYR A 600 11.97 -40.28 23.91
N LEU A 601 12.17 -40.89 22.75
CA LEU A 601 12.31 -42.32 22.59
C LEU A 601 13.65 -42.84 23.15
N MET A 602 14.77 -42.16 22.86
CA MET A 602 16.08 -42.59 23.32
C MET A 602 16.24 -42.49 24.84
N THR A 603 15.58 -41.51 25.48
CA THR A 603 15.68 -41.31 26.94
C THR A 603 14.64 -42.08 27.73
N ASP A 604 13.88 -42.95 27.08
CA ASP A 604 12.99 -43.89 27.79
C ASP A 604 13.76 -44.88 28.66
N MET A 605 13.07 -45.42 29.64
CA MET A 605 13.68 -46.36 30.57
C MET A 605 12.70 -47.49 30.92
N ASN A 606 13.03 -48.70 30.45
CA ASN A 606 12.31 -49.92 30.76
C ASN A 606 12.91 -50.55 32.03
N LYS A 607 12.12 -50.63 33.10
CA LYS A 607 12.53 -51.20 34.36
C LYS A 607 12.94 -52.69 34.21
N MET A 608 14.07 -53.03 34.78
CA MET A 608 14.59 -54.38 34.76
C MET A 608 14.57 -54.97 36.14
N GLU A 609 14.28 -56.29 36.28
CA GLU A 609 14.33 -56.98 37.57
C GLU A 609 15.75 -57.00 38.15
N LYS A 610 16.77 -57.02 37.29
CA LYS A 610 18.19 -57.05 37.69
C LYS A 610 18.98 -56.10 36.78
N PRO A 611 19.03 -54.83 37.10
CA PRO A 611 19.77 -53.88 36.31
C PRO A 611 21.26 -54.13 36.32
N ARG A 612 21.92 -53.99 35.16
CA ARG A 612 23.38 -54.18 35.07
C ARG A 612 24.10 -52.94 35.59
N MET A 613 25.23 -53.18 36.29
CA MET A 613 26.03 -52.12 36.90
C MET A 613 27.27 -51.80 36.06
N PHE A 614 27.46 -50.48 35.77
CA PHE A 614 28.62 -49.95 35.04
C PHE A 614 29.37 -48.93 35.89
N ALA A 615 30.71 -48.97 35.81
CA ALA A 615 31.58 -48.10 36.57
C ALA A 615 31.57 -46.62 36.00
N SER A 616 31.17 -46.41 34.77
CA SER A 616 31.03 -45.10 34.16
C SER A 616 29.99 -45.11 33.01
N SER A 617 29.48 -43.95 32.65
CA SER A 617 28.59 -43.74 31.50
C SER A 617 29.23 -44.19 30.16
N ASP A 618 30.53 -43.96 29.97
CA ASP A 618 31.24 -44.37 28.75
C ASP A 618 31.31 -45.90 28.60
N LEU A 619 31.41 -46.65 29.69
CA LEU A 619 31.40 -48.12 29.64
C LEU A 619 30.01 -48.65 29.29
N ALA A 620 28.96 -48.02 29.76
CA ALA A 620 27.60 -48.34 29.39
C ALA A 620 27.34 -48.07 27.91
N ILE A 621 27.79 -46.92 27.38
CA ILE A 621 27.68 -46.57 25.94
C ILE A 621 28.43 -47.58 25.08
N LYS A 622 29.67 -47.96 25.43
CA LYS A 622 30.43 -48.99 24.71
C LYS A 622 29.77 -50.37 24.77
N ALA A 623 29.07 -50.71 25.83
CA ALA A 623 28.30 -51.96 25.90
C ALA A 623 27.10 -51.96 24.97
N TYR A 624 26.44 -50.78 24.80
CA TYR A 624 25.39 -50.56 23.81
C TYR A 624 25.93 -50.66 22.37
N GLU A 625 27.04 -49.98 22.04
CA GLU A 625 27.69 -50.06 20.75
C GLU A 625 28.10 -51.47 20.32
N ARG A 626 28.21 -52.40 21.30
CA ARG A 626 28.49 -53.82 21.10
C ARG A 626 27.26 -54.73 21.17
N ASP A 627 26.05 -54.14 21.13
CA ASP A 627 24.76 -54.84 21.22
C ASP A 627 24.62 -55.75 22.50
N VAL A 628 25.30 -55.38 23.60
CA VAL A 628 25.20 -56.11 24.87
C VAL A 628 23.97 -55.68 25.67
N ILE A 629 23.55 -54.45 25.54
CA ILE A 629 22.40 -53.84 26.21
C ILE A 629 21.61 -52.98 25.24
N ASN A 630 20.31 -52.81 25.49
CA ASN A 630 19.45 -51.96 24.72
C ASN A 630 19.48 -50.51 25.23
N ILE A 631 19.14 -49.55 24.38
CA ILE A 631 19.19 -48.11 24.67
C ILE A 631 18.28 -47.71 25.83
N SER A 632 17.09 -48.32 25.95
CA SER A 632 16.07 -48.05 26.96
C SER A 632 16.18 -48.96 28.21
N GLU A 633 17.15 -49.90 28.25
CA GLU A 633 17.33 -50.82 29.36
C GLU A 633 17.81 -50.07 30.61
N GLU A 634 17.18 -50.37 31.76
CA GLU A 634 17.58 -49.82 33.06
C GLU A 634 18.96 -50.34 33.46
N ILE A 635 19.87 -49.45 33.76
CA ILE A 635 21.24 -49.73 34.18
C ILE A 635 21.58 -48.92 35.44
N LEU A 636 22.52 -49.42 36.22
CA LEU A 636 23.12 -48.72 37.37
C LEU A 636 24.47 -48.15 36.94
N VAL A 637 24.62 -46.84 36.96
CA VAL A 637 25.87 -46.17 36.56
C VAL A 637 26.39 -45.31 37.70
N LYS A 638 27.69 -45.35 37.94
CA LYS A 638 28.33 -44.46 38.89
C LYS A 638 28.63 -43.10 38.21
N ILE A 639 27.92 -42.04 38.69
CA ILE A 639 28.07 -40.63 38.25
C ILE A 639 28.32 -39.80 39.52
N ASP A 640 29.33 -38.96 39.52
CA ASP A 640 29.70 -38.09 40.66
C ASP A 640 29.76 -38.80 42.01
N ASN A 641 30.38 -40.00 42.04
CA ASN A 641 30.46 -40.86 43.18
C ASN A 641 29.15 -41.44 43.76
N GLN A 642 28.02 -41.22 43.06
CA GLN A 642 26.74 -41.84 43.41
C GLN A 642 26.34 -42.87 42.33
N VAL A 643 25.67 -43.93 42.77
CA VAL A 643 25.13 -44.93 41.86
C VAL A 643 23.70 -44.51 41.53
N ILE A 644 23.45 -44.19 40.28
CA ILE A 644 22.17 -43.70 39.77
C ILE A 644 21.56 -44.76 38.84
N SER A 645 20.26 -45.04 39.01
CA SER A 645 19.50 -45.83 38.06
C SER A 645 19.11 -44.94 36.88
N THR A 646 19.52 -45.34 35.68
CA THR A 646 19.32 -44.57 34.43
C THR A 646 19.24 -45.52 33.25
N SER A 647 19.13 -44.96 32.02
CA SER A 647 19.23 -45.70 30.76
C SER A 647 20.45 -45.27 29.96
N VAL A 648 20.86 -46.10 29.01
CA VAL A 648 22.00 -45.79 28.12
C VAL A 648 21.70 -44.54 27.30
N GLY A 649 20.47 -44.38 26.80
CA GLY A 649 20.06 -43.20 26.06
C GLY A 649 20.19 -41.90 26.84
N ARG A 650 19.88 -41.90 28.15
CA ARG A 650 20.13 -40.75 29.05
C ARG A 650 21.63 -40.48 29.20
N CYS A 651 22.46 -41.50 29.29
CA CYS A 651 23.91 -41.29 29.29
C CYS A 651 24.44 -40.67 28.01
N ILE A 652 23.92 -41.07 26.85
CA ILE A 652 24.26 -40.49 25.54
C ILE A 652 23.79 -39.05 25.46
N PHE A 653 22.58 -38.75 25.90
CA PHE A 653 22.03 -37.38 25.91
C PHE A 653 22.89 -36.46 26.81
N ASN A 654 23.26 -36.89 27.99
CA ASN A 654 24.09 -36.08 28.89
C ASN A 654 25.53 -35.88 28.37
N ARG A 655 26.03 -36.72 27.49
CA ARG A 655 27.38 -36.57 26.89
C ARG A 655 27.53 -35.32 26.02
N ILE A 656 26.45 -34.82 25.44
CA ILE A 656 26.49 -33.60 24.60
C ILE A 656 26.32 -32.32 25.43
N LEU A 657 25.92 -32.45 26.72
CA LEU A 657 25.82 -31.31 27.62
C LEU A 657 27.21 -30.89 28.15
N PRO A 658 27.41 -29.63 28.57
CA PRO A 658 28.64 -29.22 29.24
C PRO A 658 28.97 -30.12 30.44
N SER A 659 30.24 -30.42 30.68
CA SER A 659 30.72 -31.40 31.68
C SER A 659 30.35 -31.06 33.12
N ASP A 660 30.10 -29.82 33.41
CA ASP A 660 29.70 -29.25 34.70
C ASP A 660 28.17 -29.08 34.84
N TYR A 661 27.39 -29.46 33.81
CA TYR A 661 25.94 -29.41 33.86
C TYR A 661 25.38 -30.63 34.66
N PRO A 662 24.33 -30.45 35.50
CA PRO A 662 23.74 -31.54 36.26
C PRO A 662 23.22 -32.66 35.36
N PHE A 663 23.42 -33.91 35.79
CA PHE A 663 22.97 -35.09 35.03
C PHE A 663 21.44 -35.13 34.91
N VAL A 664 20.91 -35.05 33.71
CA VAL A 664 19.49 -35.13 33.40
C VAL A 664 19.04 -36.58 33.40
N ASN A 665 18.28 -37.00 34.42
CA ASN A 665 17.78 -38.37 34.58
C ASN A 665 16.26 -38.46 34.42
N GLU A 666 15.70 -37.80 33.49
CA GLU A 666 14.26 -37.86 33.15
C GLU A 666 14.05 -38.15 31.66
N ARG A 667 12.83 -38.52 31.28
CA ARG A 667 12.47 -38.66 29.88
C ARG A 667 12.42 -37.28 29.24
N VAL A 668 13.23 -37.03 28.22
CA VAL A 668 13.44 -35.70 27.66
C VAL A 668 12.32 -35.35 26.71
N SER A 669 11.53 -34.33 27.05
CA SER A 669 10.48 -33.74 26.23
C SER A 669 10.90 -32.38 25.68
N GLY A 670 10.11 -31.81 24.74
CA GLY A 670 10.35 -30.46 24.20
C GLY A 670 10.42 -29.39 25.29
N GLY A 671 9.68 -29.54 26.40
CA GLY A 671 9.80 -28.63 27.54
C GLY A 671 11.13 -28.74 28.25
N THR A 672 11.57 -30.00 28.54
CA THR A 672 12.88 -30.28 29.16
C THR A 672 14.02 -29.71 28.30
N VAL A 673 14.01 -29.93 26.96
CA VAL A 673 15.04 -29.41 26.07
C VAL A 673 15.07 -27.88 26.10
N SER A 674 13.91 -27.21 26.01
CA SER A 674 13.84 -25.74 26.05
C SER A 674 14.45 -25.20 27.37
N ASN A 675 14.09 -25.79 28.51
CA ASN A 675 14.63 -25.36 29.81
C ASN A 675 16.16 -25.57 29.90
N ILE A 676 16.67 -26.68 29.38
CA ILE A 676 18.12 -26.97 29.36
C ILE A 676 18.83 -25.93 28.46
N VAL A 677 18.32 -25.65 27.27
CA VAL A 677 18.93 -24.69 26.34
C VAL A 677 18.91 -23.30 26.93
N GLU A 678 17.81 -22.88 27.58
CA GLU A 678 17.71 -21.58 28.25
C GLU A 678 18.67 -21.46 29.42
N ASP A 679 18.78 -22.49 30.25
CA ASP A 679 19.69 -22.52 31.39
C ASP A 679 21.16 -22.46 30.96
N ILE A 680 21.52 -23.20 29.90
CA ILE A 680 22.86 -23.14 29.29
C ILE A 680 23.12 -21.78 28.63
N LYS A 681 22.15 -21.18 27.96
CA LYS A 681 22.28 -19.82 27.40
C LYS A 681 22.62 -18.79 28.47
N ASP A 682 22.04 -18.92 29.65
CA ASP A 682 22.24 -17.96 30.75
C ASP A 682 23.59 -18.16 31.48
N LYS A 683 24.17 -19.36 31.41
CA LYS A 683 25.40 -19.72 32.14
C LYS A 683 26.67 -19.75 31.29
N TYR A 684 26.55 -20.01 29.98
CA TYR A 684 27.68 -20.25 29.09
C TYR A 684 27.74 -19.24 27.93
N SER A 685 28.88 -19.24 27.25
CA SER A 685 29.06 -18.38 26.06
C SER A 685 28.16 -18.81 24.90
N LEU A 686 27.82 -17.86 24.03
CA LEU A 686 26.99 -18.11 22.87
C LEU A 686 27.53 -19.21 21.94
N ASP A 687 28.85 -19.32 21.81
CA ASP A 687 29.49 -20.32 20.96
C ASP A 687 29.23 -21.76 21.51
N VAL A 688 29.22 -21.95 22.83
CA VAL A 688 28.86 -23.24 23.47
C VAL A 688 27.39 -23.58 23.21
N VAL A 689 26.51 -22.59 23.26
CA VAL A 689 25.08 -22.78 22.94
C VAL A 689 24.88 -23.19 21.49
N VAL A 690 25.60 -22.57 20.54
CA VAL A 690 25.55 -22.92 19.12
C VAL A 690 26.02 -24.34 18.87
N GLU A 691 27.14 -24.76 19.50
CA GLU A 691 27.66 -26.14 19.41
C GLU A 691 26.67 -27.13 19.98
N LEU A 692 26.09 -26.81 21.16
CA LEU A 692 25.03 -27.62 21.74
C LEU A 692 23.82 -27.80 20.82
N LEU A 693 23.34 -26.72 20.17
CA LEU A 693 22.20 -26.79 19.27
C LEU A 693 22.47 -27.66 18.04
N ASP A 694 23.68 -27.59 17.48
CA ASP A 694 24.10 -28.48 16.38
C ASP A 694 24.17 -29.93 16.83
N ASN A 695 24.77 -30.22 18.00
CA ASN A 695 24.85 -31.57 18.57
C ASN A 695 23.45 -32.12 18.90
N LEU A 696 22.55 -31.30 19.47
CA LEU A 696 21.16 -31.69 19.69
C LEU A 696 20.44 -32.04 18.40
N LYS A 697 20.59 -31.22 17.35
CA LYS A 697 20.00 -31.51 16.06
C LYS A 697 20.47 -32.85 15.51
N ASP A 698 21.78 -33.12 15.52
CA ASP A 698 22.35 -34.36 15.00
C ASP A 698 21.90 -35.57 15.82
N LEU A 699 21.95 -35.46 17.14
CA LEU A 699 21.50 -36.52 18.03
C LEU A 699 20.02 -36.84 17.84
N GLY A 700 19.16 -35.80 17.81
CA GLY A 700 17.73 -35.97 17.67
C GLY A 700 17.32 -36.62 16.35
N PHE A 701 17.89 -36.20 15.23
CA PHE A 701 17.60 -36.81 13.95
C PHE A 701 18.14 -38.26 13.82
N ASN A 702 19.36 -38.51 14.29
CA ASN A 702 19.94 -39.85 14.20
C ASN A 702 19.09 -40.83 14.97
N TYR A 703 18.75 -40.53 16.24
CA TYR A 703 17.94 -41.44 17.03
C TYR A 703 16.47 -41.52 16.61
N ALA A 704 15.89 -40.47 16.05
CA ALA A 704 14.57 -40.56 15.41
C ALA A 704 14.57 -41.54 14.21
N THR A 705 15.67 -41.58 13.47
CA THR A 705 15.84 -42.49 12.33
C THR A 705 16.10 -43.92 12.81
N ASP A 706 17.03 -44.11 13.75
CA ASP A 706 17.44 -45.45 14.23
C ASP A 706 16.32 -46.16 14.97
N LEU A 707 15.54 -45.43 15.78
CA LEU A 707 14.43 -45.99 16.56
C LEU A 707 13.13 -46.15 15.74
N GLY A 708 13.03 -45.47 14.61
CA GLY A 708 12.00 -45.72 13.60
C GLY A 708 10.58 -45.44 14.08
N PHE A 709 10.30 -44.21 14.54
CA PHE A 709 8.95 -43.83 14.98
C PHE A 709 7.94 -43.91 13.87
N SER A 710 6.79 -44.54 14.14
CA SER A 710 5.67 -44.62 13.19
C SER A 710 4.35 -44.76 13.94
N PHE A 711 3.24 -44.25 13.38
CA PHE A 711 1.91 -44.47 13.93
C PHE A 711 0.90 -44.74 12.83
N GLY A 712 -0.19 -45.44 13.17
CA GLY A 712 -1.26 -45.78 12.24
C GLY A 712 -2.65 -45.49 12.83
N THR A 713 -3.68 -45.85 12.09
CA THR A 713 -5.09 -45.68 12.52
C THR A 713 -5.44 -46.58 13.70
N GLU A 714 -4.78 -47.72 13.82
CA GLU A 714 -4.98 -48.67 14.95
C GLU A 714 -4.52 -48.06 16.26
N ASP A 715 -3.44 -47.31 16.29
CA ASP A 715 -2.91 -46.63 17.46
C ASP A 715 -3.84 -45.55 18.03
N CYS A 716 -4.81 -45.13 17.22
CA CYS A 716 -5.87 -44.22 17.63
C CYS A 716 -7.09 -44.90 18.26
N LYS A 717 -7.06 -46.23 18.49
CA LYS A 717 -8.14 -46.92 19.17
C LYS A 717 -8.03 -46.76 20.69
N LEU A 718 -9.16 -46.63 21.33
CA LEU A 718 -9.28 -46.62 22.78
C LEU A 718 -9.89 -47.94 23.24
N ASP A 719 -9.39 -48.47 24.33
CA ASP A 719 -9.84 -49.74 24.94
C ASP A 719 -11.08 -49.56 25.84
N PHE A 720 -11.71 -48.40 25.86
CA PHE A 720 -12.93 -48.17 26.63
C PHE A 720 -14.09 -47.64 25.76
N ASP A 721 -15.32 -47.87 26.24
CA ASP A 721 -16.51 -47.57 25.51
C ASP A 721 -16.90 -46.08 25.60
N VAL A 722 -16.38 -45.28 24.68
CA VAL A 722 -16.71 -43.88 24.51
C VAL A 722 -18.21 -43.70 24.19
N LYS A 723 -18.84 -44.66 23.46
CA LYS A 723 -20.21 -44.56 23.01
C LYS A 723 -21.21 -44.61 24.18
N SER A 724 -20.97 -45.45 25.23
CA SER A 724 -21.82 -45.47 26.43
C SER A 724 -21.76 -44.12 27.16
N ARG A 725 -20.59 -43.53 27.28
CA ARG A 725 -20.44 -42.21 27.94
C ARG A 725 -21.17 -41.09 27.16
N ILE A 726 -21.15 -41.13 25.85
CA ILE A 726 -21.87 -40.19 25.01
C ILE A 726 -23.38 -40.34 25.23
N LYS A 727 -23.93 -41.58 25.33
CA LYS A 727 -25.33 -41.81 25.60
C LYS A 727 -25.80 -41.24 26.93
N GLU A 728 -25.04 -41.40 27.99
CA GLU A 728 -25.32 -40.83 29.32
C GLU A 728 -25.45 -39.29 29.23
N MET A 729 -24.64 -38.70 28.41
CA MET A 729 -24.66 -37.26 28.22
C MET A 729 -25.83 -36.78 27.31
N GLU A 730 -26.20 -37.61 26.35
CA GLU A 730 -27.41 -37.38 25.51
C GLU A 730 -28.65 -37.37 26.37
N GLU A 731 -28.77 -38.26 27.34
CA GLU A 731 -29.92 -38.35 28.29
C GLU A 731 -30.03 -37.04 29.09
N LYS A 732 -28.92 -36.51 29.56
CA LYS A 732 -28.88 -35.20 30.27
C LYS A 732 -29.29 -34.04 29.35
N ASP A 733 -28.85 -34.05 28.10
CA ASP A 733 -29.21 -33.03 27.11
C ASP A 733 -30.71 -33.10 26.74
N ILE A 734 -31.30 -34.31 26.69
CA ILE A 734 -32.74 -34.50 26.52
C ILE A 734 -33.50 -33.92 27.71
N GLN A 735 -33.06 -34.16 28.95
CA GLN A 735 -33.71 -33.58 30.14
C GLN A 735 -33.65 -32.05 30.13
N LEU A 736 -32.55 -31.47 29.63
CA LEU A 736 -32.43 -30.04 29.46
C LEU A 736 -33.38 -29.49 28.41
N GLN A 737 -33.61 -30.25 27.34
CA GLN A 737 -34.60 -29.94 26.31
C GLN A 737 -36.05 -29.99 26.87
N GLU A 738 -36.35 -30.98 27.72
CA GLU A 738 -37.63 -31.07 28.39
C GLU A 738 -37.90 -29.89 29.32
N ASN A 739 -36.91 -29.47 30.10
CA ASN A 739 -36.99 -28.29 30.97
C ASN A 739 -37.27 -26.99 30.16
N TYR A 740 -36.65 -26.87 28.99
CA TYR A 740 -36.93 -25.76 28.08
C TYR A 740 -38.38 -25.83 27.56
N LEU A 741 -38.87 -27.02 27.12
CA LEU A 741 -40.22 -27.19 26.64
C LEU A 741 -41.30 -26.92 27.71
N GLN A 742 -40.96 -27.18 28.98
CA GLN A 742 -41.81 -26.88 30.15
C GLN A 742 -41.75 -25.39 30.54
N GLY A 743 -40.91 -24.59 29.88
CA GLY A 743 -40.77 -23.17 30.17
C GLY A 743 -39.96 -22.81 31.44
N LEU A 744 -39.22 -23.78 32.00
CA LEU A 744 -38.40 -23.60 33.20
C LEU A 744 -37.11 -22.80 32.92
N ILE A 745 -36.62 -22.86 31.69
CA ILE A 745 -35.41 -22.17 31.22
C ILE A 745 -35.66 -21.48 29.87
N THR A 746 -34.93 -20.42 29.59
CA THR A 746 -34.97 -19.72 28.30
C THR A 746 -34.10 -20.46 27.26
N GLU A 747 -34.32 -20.17 25.98
CA GLU A 747 -33.50 -20.72 24.88
C GLU A 747 -32.02 -20.41 25.04
N LYS A 748 -31.66 -19.19 25.49
CA LYS A 748 -30.29 -18.79 25.72
C LYS A 748 -29.65 -19.56 26.87
N GLU A 749 -30.37 -19.73 27.97
CA GLU A 749 -29.91 -20.49 29.12
C GLU A 749 -29.70 -21.96 28.75
N LYS A 750 -30.65 -22.55 28.01
CA LYS A 750 -30.49 -23.92 27.47
C LYS A 750 -29.21 -24.06 26.65
N VAL A 751 -28.96 -23.15 25.68
CA VAL A 751 -27.77 -23.20 24.83
C VAL A 751 -26.49 -23.04 25.66
N ASN A 752 -26.46 -22.12 26.62
CA ASN A 752 -25.30 -21.92 27.49
C ASN A 752 -25.02 -23.16 28.36
N ILE A 753 -26.04 -23.68 29.05
CA ILE A 753 -25.91 -24.86 29.93
C ILE A 753 -25.49 -26.08 29.09
N SER A 754 -26.12 -26.33 27.95
CA SER A 754 -25.76 -27.43 27.06
C SER A 754 -24.30 -27.28 26.56
N THR A 755 -23.89 -26.08 26.15
CA THR A 755 -22.54 -25.82 25.68
C THR A 755 -21.49 -26.08 26.78
N GLU A 756 -21.71 -25.57 27.98
CA GLU A 756 -20.84 -25.77 29.13
C GLU A 756 -20.74 -27.25 29.50
N MET A 757 -21.87 -27.92 29.64
CA MET A 757 -21.98 -29.35 29.92
C MET A 757 -21.20 -30.20 28.88
N TRP A 758 -21.35 -29.92 27.56
CA TRP A 758 -20.61 -30.67 26.54
C TRP A 758 -19.14 -30.31 26.46
N ASN A 759 -18.73 -29.07 26.79
CA ASN A 759 -17.32 -28.71 26.91
C ASN A 759 -16.64 -29.43 28.08
N ASP A 760 -17.27 -29.41 29.28
CA ASP A 760 -16.77 -30.11 30.45
C ASP A 760 -16.66 -31.62 30.20
N PHE A 761 -17.73 -32.22 29.69
CA PHE A 761 -17.72 -33.61 29.29
C PHE A 761 -16.62 -33.95 28.28
N SER A 762 -16.43 -33.08 27.29
CA SER A 762 -15.39 -33.25 26.27
C SER A 762 -13.98 -33.18 26.88
N SER A 763 -13.80 -32.37 27.91
CA SER A 763 -12.53 -32.28 28.65
C SER A 763 -12.30 -33.48 29.52
N ASP A 764 -13.30 -33.87 30.34
CA ASP A 764 -13.23 -35.04 31.22
C ASP A 764 -12.98 -36.34 30.45
N LEU A 765 -13.70 -36.48 29.28
CA LEU A 765 -13.49 -37.63 28.42
C LEU A 765 -12.10 -37.68 27.80
N ALA A 766 -11.53 -36.51 27.50
CA ALA A 766 -10.16 -36.42 27.00
C ALA A 766 -9.13 -36.79 28.05
N ASP A 767 -9.32 -36.34 29.28
CA ASP A 767 -8.42 -36.65 30.38
C ASP A 767 -8.52 -38.15 30.74
N GLU A 768 -9.73 -38.73 30.81
CA GLU A 768 -9.95 -40.18 31.01
C GLU A 768 -9.30 -40.99 29.87
N ALA A 769 -9.45 -40.57 28.63
CA ALA A 769 -8.83 -41.25 27.49
C ALA A 769 -7.30 -41.17 27.56
N TRP A 770 -6.76 -40.03 28.00
CA TRP A 770 -5.33 -39.82 28.13
C TRP A 770 -4.70 -40.67 29.25
N GLU A 771 -5.39 -40.82 30.38
CA GLU A 771 -4.94 -41.67 31.50
C GLU A 771 -4.94 -43.16 31.17
N LYS A 772 -5.93 -43.60 30.35
CA LYS A 772 -6.10 -44.99 29.94
C LYS A 772 -5.28 -45.39 28.73
N LEU A 773 -4.78 -44.42 27.96
CA LEU A 773 -3.95 -44.71 26.79
C LEU A 773 -2.59 -45.25 27.23
N ASP A 774 -2.13 -46.32 26.57
CA ASP A 774 -0.81 -46.87 26.84
C ASP A 774 0.28 -45.79 26.63
N LYS A 775 1.17 -45.68 27.60
CA LYS A 775 2.28 -44.71 27.54
C LYS A 775 3.27 -45.00 26.41
N ASN A 776 3.27 -46.22 25.89
CA ASN A 776 4.05 -46.63 24.74
C ASN A 776 3.26 -46.49 23.40
N ASN A 777 2.05 -45.94 23.46
CA ASN A 777 1.28 -45.68 22.26
C ASN A 777 1.90 -44.51 21.47
N PRO A 778 2.15 -44.66 20.15
CA PRO A 778 2.82 -43.64 19.35
C PRO A 778 2.10 -42.28 19.39
N VAL A 779 0.77 -42.22 19.48
CA VAL A 779 0.00 -40.99 19.61
C VAL A 779 0.29 -40.29 20.94
N TYR A 780 0.40 -41.07 22.03
CA TYR A 780 0.79 -40.58 23.36
C TYR A 780 2.21 -39.99 23.32
N GLU A 781 3.14 -40.77 22.79
CA GLU A 781 4.56 -40.37 22.68
C GLU A 781 4.74 -39.07 21.84
N MET A 782 4.05 -38.95 20.71
CA MET A 782 4.11 -37.76 19.83
C MET A 782 3.62 -36.50 20.55
N VAL A 783 2.57 -36.60 21.35
CA VAL A 783 1.98 -35.45 22.06
C VAL A 783 2.78 -35.07 23.29
N GLU A 784 3.18 -36.09 24.12
CA GLU A 784 3.94 -35.84 25.36
C GLU A 784 5.37 -35.37 25.09
N SER A 785 6.01 -35.86 24.02
CA SER A 785 7.29 -35.32 23.54
C SER A 785 7.19 -33.86 23.08
N LYS A 786 6.00 -33.35 22.84
CA LYS A 786 5.74 -32.05 22.17
C LYS A 786 6.30 -31.98 20.75
N ALA A 787 6.52 -33.13 20.12
CA ALA A 787 7.00 -33.19 18.72
C ALA A 787 5.95 -32.67 17.77
N ASN A 788 4.70 -33.10 17.90
CA ASN A 788 3.59 -32.61 17.06
C ASN A 788 2.24 -32.81 17.76
N GLY A 789 1.33 -31.87 17.50
CA GLY A 789 0.00 -31.90 18.11
C GLY A 789 -0.04 -31.56 19.60
N GLY A 790 -1.23 -31.60 20.16
CA GLY A 790 -1.49 -31.38 21.58
C GLY A 790 -2.69 -32.22 22.02
N LYS A 791 -2.95 -32.27 23.32
CA LYS A 791 -4.05 -33.05 23.90
C LYS A 791 -5.41 -32.74 23.28
N ILE A 792 -5.66 -31.47 22.85
CA ILE A 792 -6.90 -31.07 22.21
C ILE A 792 -7.06 -31.72 20.82
N GLN A 793 -5.99 -31.78 20.03
CA GLN A 793 -6.00 -32.44 18.72
C GLN A 793 -6.16 -33.94 18.87
N ALA A 794 -5.41 -34.56 19.80
CA ALA A 794 -5.53 -35.98 20.10
C ALA A 794 -6.96 -36.32 20.54
N ARG A 795 -7.62 -35.53 21.40
CA ARG A 795 -9.01 -35.67 21.79
C ARG A 795 -9.92 -35.76 20.57
N GLN A 796 -9.81 -34.85 19.61
CA GLN A 796 -10.66 -34.83 18.43
C GLN A 796 -10.49 -36.04 17.50
N VAL A 797 -9.32 -36.70 17.58
CA VAL A 797 -9.05 -37.94 16.85
C VAL A 797 -9.55 -39.14 17.62
N LEU A 798 -9.30 -39.19 18.94
CA LEU A 798 -9.54 -40.36 19.79
C LEU A 798 -10.96 -40.45 20.34
N THR A 799 -11.59 -39.32 20.76
CA THR A 799 -12.85 -39.31 21.50
C THR A 799 -13.97 -38.65 20.72
N ILE A 800 -14.17 -37.36 20.87
CA ILE A 800 -15.21 -36.57 20.17
C ILE A 800 -14.64 -35.22 19.69
N LYS A 801 -15.20 -34.68 18.64
CA LYS A 801 -14.88 -33.32 18.20
C LYS A 801 -15.40 -32.26 19.18
N GLY A 802 -16.59 -32.47 19.73
CA GLY A 802 -17.20 -31.60 20.72
C GLY A 802 -17.94 -30.39 20.13
N VAL A 803 -18.11 -29.34 20.93
CA VAL A 803 -18.86 -28.14 20.56
C VAL A 803 -18.05 -27.27 19.61
N VAL A 804 -18.72 -26.70 18.58
CA VAL A 804 -18.10 -25.84 17.56
C VAL A 804 -18.80 -24.50 17.48
N ARG A 805 -18.13 -23.51 16.92
CA ARG A 805 -18.71 -22.19 16.66
C ARG A 805 -19.10 -22.02 15.21
N ASP A 806 -20.19 -21.31 14.98
CA ASP A 806 -20.64 -20.91 13.65
C ASP A 806 -19.72 -19.83 13.03
N SER A 807 -20.01 -19.41 11.81
CA SER A 807 -19.27 -18.34 11.12
C SER A 807 -19.37 -16.97 11.83
N ARG A 808 -20.41 -16.74 12.63
CA ARG A 808 -20.64 -15.51 13.39
C ARG A 808 -19.94 -15.53 14.77
N GLY A 809 -19.45 -16.72 15.19
CA GLY A 809 -18.79 -16.89 16.48
C GLY A 809 -19.71 -17.38 17.59
N ASN A 810 -20.97 -17.63 17.34
CA ASN A 810 -21.90 -18.20 18.30
C ASN A 810 -21.68 -19.70 18.43
N TRP A 811 -21.96 -20.27 19.58
CA TRP A 811 -21.92 -21.71 19.78
C TRP A 811 -23.07 -22.38 19.01
N VAL A 812 -22.72 -23.45 18.31
CA VAL A 812 -23.74 -24.29 17.65
C VAL A 812 -24.31 -25.21 18.72
N PRO A 813 -25.63 -25.19 18.94
CA PRO A 813 -26.26 -25.95 20.02
C PRO A 813 -26.23 -27.48 19.83
N LEU A 814 -25.64 -27.97 18.76
CA LEU A 814 -25.50 -29.39 18.44
C LEU A 814 -24.01 -29.77 18.52
N PRO A 815 -23.58 -30.53 19.51
CA PRO A 815 -22.19 -31.01 19.61
C PRO A 815 -21.92 -32.08 18.54
N ILE A 816 -20.72 -32.12 18.05
CA ILE A 816 -20.23 -33.13 17.12
C ILE A 816 -19.74 -34.30 17.96
N LYS A 817 -20.51 -35.41 17.94
CA LYS A 817 -20.26 -36.59 18.72
C LYS A 817 -19.28 -37.55 18.07
N GLY A 818 -19.10 -37.43 16.76
CA GLY A 818 -18.12 -38.18 15.98
C GLY A 818 -16.66 -37.72 16.26
N ASN A 819 -15.73 -38.57 15.95
CA ASN A 819 -14.29 -38.29 15.96
C ASN A 819 -13.72 -38.37 14.54
N TYR A 820 -12.48 -37.93 14.38
CA TYR A 820 -11.85 -37.92 13.04
C TYR A 820 -11.35 -39.31 12.61
N ARG A 821 -11.11 -40.24 13.57
CA ARG A 821 -10.71 -41.63 13.24
C ARG A 821 -11.87 -42.39 12.58
N ASP A 822 -13.06 -42.39 13.21
CA ASP A 822 -14.22 -43.14 12.75
C ASP A 822 -14.99 -42.41 11.64
N GLY A 823 -14.67 -41.13 11.47
CA GLY A 823 -15.35 -40.24 10.55
C GLY A 823 -16.55 -39.53 11.17
N LEU A 824 -17.04 -38.50 10.47
CA LEU A 824 -18.20 -37.72 10.84
C LEU A 824 -19.36 -38.06 9.92
N ASN A 825 -20.56 -38.03 10.43
CA ASN A 825 -21.73 -38.12 9.55
C ASN A 825 -21.88 -36.84 8.70
N ALA A 826 -22.71 -36.87 7.66
CA ALA A 826 -22.83 -35.76 6.70
C ALA A 826 -23.23 -34.44 7.38
N PHE A 827 -24.09 -34.50 8.41
CA PHE A 827 -24.58 -33.34 9.13
C PHE A 827 -23.46 -32.78 10.05
N GLU A 828 -22.79 -33.64 10.81
CA GLU A 828 -21.64 -33.26 11.65
C GLU A 828 -20.49 -32.67 10.83
N TYR A 829 -20.21 -33.26 9.67
CA TYR A 829 -19.23 -32.75 8.74
C TYR A 829 -19.58 -31.34 8.23
N PHE A 830 -20.84 -31.12 7.86
CA PHE A 830 -21.32 -29.81 7.43
C PHE A 830 -21.13 -28.73 8.50
N VAL A 831 -21.48 -29.07 9.74
CA VAL A 831 -21.29 -28.16 10.88
C VAL A 831 -19.79 -27.92 11.17
N ALA A 832 -18.97 -28.97 11.14
CA ALA A 832 -17.51 -28.88 11.36
C ALA A 832 -16.81 -28.03 10.30
N ALA A 833 -17.27 -28.09 9.02
CA ALA A 833 -16.69 -27.35 7.91
C ALA A 833 -16.79 -25.83 8.08
N ASN A 834 -17.76 -25.31 8.84
CA ASN A 834 -17.90 -23.89 9.12
C ASN A 834 -16.68 -23.33 9.86
N GLY A 835 -16.14 -24.08 10.80
CA GLY A 835 -14.93 -23.71 11.56
C GLY A 835 -13.70 -23.60 10.66
N GLY A 836 -13.52 -24.55 9.75
CA GLY A 836 -12.43 -24.52 8.76
C GLY A 836 -12.54 -23.31 7.81
N ARG A 837 -13.74 -23.08 7.28
CA ARG A 837 -13.98 -21.92 6.39
C ARG A 837 -13.75 -20.60 7.09
N LYS A 838 -14.22 -20.44 8.32
CA LYS A 838 -13.99 -19.25 9.13
C LYS A 838 -12.49 -19.05 9.39
N GLY A 839 -11.77 -20.11 9.75
CA GLY A 839 -10.33 -20.03 9.98
C GLY A 839 -9.55 -19.55 8.75
N ILE A 840 -9.89 -20.04 7.55
CA ILE A 840 -9.27 -19.61 6.28
C ILE A 840 -9.59 -18.14 5.99
N ALA A 841 -10.86 -17.73 6.12
CA ALA A 841 -11.30 -16.36 5.89
C ALA A 841 -10.63 -15.37 6.87
N ASP A 842 -10.64 -15.70 8.16
CA ASP A 842 -10.02 -14.87 9.20
C ASP A 842 -8.52 -14.74 9.00
N ARG A 843 -7.82 -15.81 8.62
CA ARG A 843 -6.39 -15.78 8.32
C ARG A 843 -6.10 -14.84 7.15
N SER A 844 -6.85 -14.94 6.08
CA SER A 844 -6.70 -14.08 4.89
C SER A 844 -6.88 -12.59 5.23
N LEU A 845 -7.92 -12.25 5.99
CA LEU A 845 -8.20 -10.86 6.40
C LEU A 845 -7.14 -10.33 7.39
N ARG A 846 -6.75 -11.14 8.37
CA ARG A 846 -5.73 -10.74 9.37
C ARG A 846 -4.36 -10.53 8.75
N THR A 847 -3.99 -11.32 7.74
CA THR A 847 -2.74 -11.16 7.00
C THR A 847 -2.66 -9.77 6.37
N SER A 848 -3.74 -9.31 5.73
CA SER A 848 -3.82 -7.96 5.14
C SER A 848 -3.71 -6.87 6.21
N SER A 849 -4.47 -6.97 7.30
CA SER A 849 -4.46 -6.00 8.41
C SER A 849 -3.10 -5.93 9.10
N SER A 850 -2.47 -7.08 9.36
CA SER A 850 -1.13 -7.18 9.94
C SER A 850 -0.08 -6.55 9.02
N GLY A 851 -0.15 -6.82 7.72
CA GLY A 851 0.76 -6.22 6.74
C GLY A 851 0.64 -4.70 6.68
N TYR A 852 -0.58 -4.17 6.76
CA TYR A 852 -0.81 -2.72 6.82
C TYR A 852 -0.30 -2.09 8.11
N LEU A 853 -0.51 -2.75 9.25
CA LEU A 853 0.03 -2.30 10.54
C LEU A 853 1.56 -2.27 10.54
N THR A 854 2.19 -3.35 10.10
CA THR A 854 3.66 -3.45 9.98
C THR A 854 4.21 -2.31 9.13
N ARG A 855 3.59 -2.01 7.98
CA ARG A 855 3.99 -0.89 7.14
C ARG A 855 3.91 0.44 7.86
N LYS A 856 2.81 0.72 8.57
CA LYS A 856 2.64 1.97 9.33
C LYS A 856 3.73 2.12 10.40
N LEU A 857 4.04 1.04 11.12
CA LEU A 857 5.07 1.04 12.15
C LEU A 857 6.46 1.29 11.54
N VAL A 858 6.78 0.65 10.42
CA VAL A 858 8.04 0.89 9.70
C VAL A 858 8.13 2.33 9.22
N ASP A 859 7.07 2.88 8.60
CA ASP A 859 7.06 4.26 8.08
C ASP A 859 7.24 5.30 9.22
N VAL A 860 6.77 5.00 10.43
CA VAL A 860 6.94 5.88 11.61
C VAL A 860 8.32 5.72 12.25
N ALA A 861 8.86 4.51 12.24
CA ALA A 861 10.06 4.16 13.01
C ALA A 861 11.37 4.16 12.20
N HIS A 862 11.32 4.24 10.86
CA HIS A 862 12.52 4.10 10.03
C HIS A 862 13.57 5.22 10.23
N ASP A 863 13.16 6.38 10.75
CA ASP A 863 14.08 7.47 11.09
C ASP A 863 14.71 7.33 12.48
N VAL A 864 14.27 6.35 13.27
CA VAL A 864 14.79 6.12 14.63
C VAL A 864 16.10 5.35 14.53
N ILE A 865 17.18 5.98 15.00
CA ILE A 865 18.52 5.41 15.00
C ILE A 865 19.01 5.29 16.45
N VAL A 866 19.49 4.10 16.83
CA VAL A 866 20.18 3.90 18.11
C VAL A 866 21.55 4.55 18.02
N ARG A 867 21.80 5.59 18.85
CA ARG A 867 23.05 6.36 18.84
C ARG A 867 24.01 5.98 19.96
N VAL A 868 23.47 5.46 21.05
CA VAL A 868 24.22 5.06 22.25
C VAL A 868 23.64 3.77 22.79
N ASP A 869 24.48 2.90 23.36
CA ASP A 869 24.03 1.63 23.92
C ASP A 869 23.23 1.83 25.21
N ASP A 870 23.67 2.74 26.07
CA ASP A 870 23.01 3.15 27.28
C ASP A 870 22.97 4.69 27.37
N CYS A 871 21.79 5.23 27.64
CA CYS A 871 21.62 6.67 27.82
C CYS A 871 22.08 7.19 29.18
N GLY A 872 22.51 6.31 30.11
CA GLY A 872 22.95 6.67 31.46
C GLY A 872 21.84 7.21 32.37
N TYR A 873 20.57 6.89 32.09
CA TYR A 873 19.46 7.34 32.91
C TYR A 873 19.35 6.50 34.19
N GLU A 874 19.57 7.15 35.36
CA GLU A 874 19.51 6.50 36.68
C GLU A 874 18.19 6.75 37.45
N GLY A 875 17.21 7.38 36.83
CA GLY A 875 15.92 7.67 37.45
C GLY A 875 14.93 6.49 37.42
N GLU A 876 13.82 6.65 38.15
CA GLU A 876 12.67 5.75 38.02
C GLU A 876 12.07 5.89 36.62
N GLY A 877 11.95 4.79 35.85
CA GLY A 877 11.33 4.80 34.54
C GLY A 877 9.83 5.14 34.59
N LEU A 878 9.18 5.10 33.44
CA LEU A 878 7.72 5.27 33.37
C LEU A 878 7.02 4.10 34.06
N SER A 879 6.23 4.37 35.09
CA SER A 879 5.40 3.36 35.74
C SER A 879 4.05 3.29 35.04
N MET A 880 3.64 2.11 34.60
CA MET A 880 2.29 1.83 34.11
C MET A 880 1.53 1.02 35.14
N LYS A 881 0.30 1.43 35.43
CA LYS A 881 -0.60 0.64 36.29
C LYS A 881 -1.24 -0.46 35.43
N LYS A 882 -1.45 -1.62 36.02
CA LYS A 882 -2.13 -2.75 35.35
C LYS A 882 -3.57 -2.42 34.90
N SER A 883 -4.15 -1.31 35.41
CA SER A 883 -5.44 -0.77 35.00
C SER A 883 -5.40 0.13 33.75
N ASP A 884 -4.22 0.39 33.20
CA ASP A 884 -4.05 1.28 32.05
C ASP A 884 -3.88 0.48 30.73
N ASP A 885 -4.07 -0.86 30.79
CA ASP A 885 -4.12 -1.78 29.64
C ASP A 885 -5.53 -1.83 29.02
#